data_faab540e3b68a373156604940c4a92c9
#
_entry.id   faab540e3b68a373156604940c4a92c9
#
_cell.length_a   1.000
_cell.length_b   1.000
_cell.length_c   1.000
_cell.angle_alpha   90.00
_cell.angle_beta   90.00
_cell.angle_gamma   90.00
#
_symmetry.space_group_name_H-M   'P 1'
#
loop_
_entity.id
_entity.type
_entity.pdbx_description
1 polymer ?
#
loop_
_entity_poly.entity_id
_entity_poly.type
_entity_poly.pdbx_seq_one_letter_code
_entity_poly.pdbx_strand_id
1 'polypeptide(L)'
;MTIAITQCSERLAYLILQLAENFLMFMAMVIACNGLHYLLRPLSQPRITSDIIVGLIMGNVSFLRNLYDEFNSTFGFIIDFGMMCYMFALGIEMDLCTFIKRPTKDAQVAYAGIICTFLLACFVTPLGYYFTGPHGIEFTLSFSTLISSTASPVLTRLLTNLKIGKSDIGKLVIGAGMHSDFLCSLLLSIGYIFMPLDTYCPASNEKKTLQKVIMMSFAVLGQTLFTAVVSPIFIEWVNNENPEGKPMKGSHLVLSIAFMVMICASSTLYDYSPVLSAFMTGICFPREGRVSKWIVSKINYLLTTIFFPIFFLWMGYAADFNQFRPGHPETWIRLFLPVVIVILGKILGTLVSGAVLGFNWPESIFIGLLLTSKGHFHIYLAIKVMGCGTSTSTGIALIIAIFITLAYAPAIVAHIIKRARKRAPTHRMAIQLLDPSSELRILLCLHGPENVPASINFMEITRGVADPGIMVYVAEMIELTDEISATVDRGQTIDATTVKDKQVMEMRDQVTSSLQAYVDNDGEGITIRRTLAISTINGMAQNVCVLAEDLKIALIILPFHRNQRQDGKLDGGSQSFRHVNRKLLRTAPCSVGILVNRGLGSIERISRSEVSLNVAVVFIGGKDDREALAYVGRVSRHSGVKVTVIRFLVDTTAEASRLAAYRVSLPEKEEEMGLDDECFAQFYEKHIVEGRVSYMEKHLANAAETFTTLRSFEGQYSLVIVGREGGANSILTKGMNDWQQCPELGPIGDVLSGPDFSTTVSVLIIQQHKLRGELEGLDEDFSIM
;
A
#
# COMPACT_ATOMS: atom_id res chain seq x y z
N MET A 1 4.90 -65.56 13.99
CA MET A 1 4.06 -64.59 13.23
C MET A 1 3.37 -63.63 14.17
N THR A 2 2.76 -64.06 15.28
CA THR A 2 2.08 -63.24 16.29
C THR A 2 3.00 -62.23 16.98
N ILE A 3 4.25 -62.59 17.34
CA ILE A 3 5.23 -61.69 17.97
C ILE A 3 5.66 -60.54 17.03
N ALA A 4 5.79 -60.80 15.73
CA ALA A 4 6.17 -59.76 14.74
C ALA A 4 5.01 -58.77 14.49
N ILE A 5 3.76 -59.23 14.60
CA ILE A 5 2.58 -58.40 14.44
C ILE A 5 2.38 -57.46 15.65
N THR A 6 2.64 -57.98 16.88
CA THR A 6 2.60 -57.16 18.10
C THR A 6 3.71 -56.10 18.11
N GLN A 7 4.93 -56.42 17.73
CA GLN A 7 6.02 -55.44 17.61
C GLN A 7 5.73 -54.37 16.52
N CYS A 8 5.10 -54.77 15.42
CA CYS A 8 4.71 -53.82 14.36
C CYS A 8 3.59 -52.86 14.83
N SER A 9 2.60 -53.38 15.57
CA SER A 9 1.52 -52.56 16.12
C SER A 9 1.99 -51.59 17.21
N GLU A 10 2.92 -52.02 18.07
CA GLU A 10 3.53 -51.14 19.08
C GLU A 10 4.38 -50.02 18.44
N ARG A 11 5.17 -50.36 17.42
CA ARG A 11 5.90 -49.33 16.65
C ARG A 11 4.98 -48.36 15.95
N LEU A 12 3.89 -48.82 15.34
CA LEU A 12 2.93 -47.96 14.66
C LEU A 12 2.22 -47.04 15.66
N ALA A 13 1.80 -47.58 16.82
CA ALA A 13 1.18 -46.79 17.88
C ALA A 13 2.13 -45.69 18.40
N TYR A 14 3.41 -46.05 18.63
CA TYR A 14 4.44 -45.09 19.03
C TYR A 14 4.64 -43.99 18.01
N LEU A 15 4.75 -44.32 16.70
CA LEU A 15 4.88 -43.34 15.62
C LEU A 15 3.66 -42.39 15.53
N ILE A 16 2.46 -42.95 15.68
CA ILE A 16 1.22 -42.13 15.67
C ILE A 16 1.19 -41.17 16.87
N LEU A 17 1.58 -41.66 18.05
CA LEU A 17 1.59 -40.82 19.27
C LEU A 17 2.63 -39.71 19.16
N GLN A 18 3.82 -39.99 18.65
CA GLN A 18 4.87 -39.03 18.38
C GLN A 18 4.43 -37.99 17.35
N LEU A 19 3.73 -38.40 16.29
CA LEU A 19 3.22 -37.53 15.26
C LEU A 19 2.10 -36.59 15.80
N ALA A 20 1.23 -37.12 16.67
CA ALA A 20 0.19 -36.35 17.33
C ALA A 20 0.78 -35.32 18.31
N GLU A 21 1.79 -35.70 19.09
CA GLU A 21 2.52 -34.83 20.01
C GLU A 21 3.19 -33.69 19.24
N ASN A 22 3.87 -33.99 18.14
CA ASN A 22 4.48 -33.04 17.24
C ASN A 22 3.46 -32.02 16.70
N PHE A 23 2.32 -32.52 16.24
CA PHE A 23 1.26 -31.65 15.70
C PHE A 23 0.69 -30.72 16.78
N LEU A 24 0.48 -31.22 17.98
CA LEU A 24 -0.06 -30.48 19.11
C LEU A 24 0.89 -29.34 19.52
N MET A 25 2.19 -29.60 19.50
CA MET A 25 3.23 -28.61 19.77
C MET A 25 3.31 -27.56 18.70
N PHE A 26 3.24 -27.95 17.44
CA PHE A 26 3.17 -26.97 16.31
C PHE A 26 1.96 -26.07 16.44
N MET A 27 0.79 -26.61 16.78
CA MET A 27 -0.43 -25.82 17.00
C MET A 27 -0.29 -24.85 18.17
N ALA A 28 0.29 -25.29 19.29
CA ALA A 28 0.53 -24.44 20.46
C ALA A 28 1.46 -23.26 20.10
N MET A 29 2.49 -23.49 19.30
CA MET A 29 3.38 -22.46 18.81
C MET A 29 2.67 -21.46 17.90
N VAL A 30 1.87 -21.93 16.94
CA VAL A 30 1.09 -21.04 16.04
C VAL A 30 0.13 -20.17 16.85
N ILE A 31 -0.50 -20.71 17.89
CA ILE A 31 -1.36 -19.96 18.80
C ILE A 31 -0.55 -18.91 19.57
N ALA A 32 0.62 -19.26 20.10
CA ALA A 32 1.51 -18.33 20.80
C ALA A 32 1.99 -17.20 19.89
N CYS A 33 2.40 -17.48 18.64
CA CYS A 33 2.80 -16.50 17.65
C CYS A 33 1.65 -15.54 17.31
N ASN A 34 0.44 -16.06 17.09
CA ASN A 34 -0.72 -15.24 16.79
C ASN A 34 -1.15 -14.39 17.99
N GLY A 35 -1.13 -14.95 19.20
CA GLY A 35 -1.43 -14.23 20.44
C GLY A 35 -0.46 -13.08 20.70
N LEU A 36 0.84 -13.32 20.55
CA LEU A 36 1.85 -12.29 20.70
C LEU A 36 1.76 -11.24 19.60
N HIS A 37 1.48 -11.65 18.36
CA HIS A 37 1.25 -10.68 17.27
C HIS A 37 0.06 -9.77 17.55
N TYR A 38 -1.02 -10.30 18.10
CA TYR A 38 -2.18 -9.50 18.50
C TYR A 38 -1.81 -8.46 19.57
N LEU A 39 -0.99 -8.84 20.55
CA LEU A 39 -0.48 -7.93 21.58
C LEU A 39 0.48 -6.85 21.04
N LEU A 40 1.32 -7.20 20.04
CA LEU A 40 2.29 -6.27 19.45
C LEU A 40 1.71 -5.40 18.30
N ARG A 41 0.48 -5.67 17.87
CA ARG A 41 -0.20 -4.91 16.82
C ARG A 41 -0.31 -3.40 17.08
N PRO A 42 -0.61 -2.93 18.32
CA PRO A 42 -0.64 -1.50 18.63
C PRO A 42 0.70 -0.79 18.43
N LEU A 43 1.82 -1.53 18.55
CA LEU A 43 3.19 -1.03 18.35
C LEU A 43 3.62 -1.05 16.88
N SER A 44 2.68 -1.33 15.94
CA SER A 44 2.96 -1.44 14.49
C SER A 44 4.04 -2.47 14.14
N GLN A 45 4.24 -3.48 14.98
CA GLN A 45 5.25 -4.52 14.75
C GLN A 45 4.78 -5.52 13.70
N PRO A 46 5.65 -5.91 12.75
CA PRO A 46 5.35 -6.95 11.78
C PRO A 46 5.27 -8.33 12.46
N ARG A 47 4.53 -9.25 11.86
CA ARG A 47 4.36 -10.62 12.39
C ARG A 47 5.70 -11.34 12.63
N ILE A 48 6.69 -11.09 11.78
CA ILE A 48 8.03 -11.67 11.89
C ILE A 48 8.69 -11.38 13.24
N THR A 49 8.45 -10.21 13.83
CA THR A 49 8.97 -9.84 15.17
C THR A 49 8.39 -10.73 16.27
N SER A 50 7.07 -10.99 16.20
CA SER A 50 6.38 -11.89 17.14
C SER A 50 6.90 -13.32 17.04
N ASP A 51 7.07 -13.79 15.81
CA ASP A 51 7.52 -15.16 15.52
C ASP A 51 8.97 -15.37 16.03
N ILE A 52 9.85 -14.37 15.83
CA ILE A 52 11.22 -14.41 16.39
C ILE A 52 11.21 -14.45 17.92
N ILE A 53 10.41 -13.61 18.57
CA ILE A 53 10.33 -13.57 20.05
C ILE A 53 9.85 -14.91 20.60
N VAL A 54 8.79 -15.48 20.02
CA VAL A 54 8.27 -16.79 20.45
C VAL A 54 9.33 -17.86 20.25
N GLY A 55 10.00 -17.89 19.09
CA GLY A 55 11.09 -18.83 18.82
C GLY A 55 12.24 -18.73 19.84
N LEU A 56 12.69 -17.49 20.15
CA LEU A 56 13.74 -17.27 21.14
C LEU A 56 13.31 -17.70 22.57
N ILE A 57 12.07 -17.45 22.96
CA ILE A 57 11.55 -17.91 24.26
C ILE A 57 11.53 -19.44 24.32
N MET A 58 10.99 -20.08 23.29
CA MET A 58 10.88 -21.54 23.24
C MET A 58 12.25 -22.24 23.21
N GLY A 59 13.23 -21.66 22.53
CA GLY A 59 14.57 -22.22 22.45
C GLY A 59 15.43 -22.03 23.70
N ASN A 60 15.12 -21.01 24.55
CA ASN A 60 15.97 -20.66 25.69
C ASN A 60 15.35 -20.97 27.07
N VAL A 61 14.06 -21.32 27.14
CA VAL A 61 13.44 -21.81 28.38
C VAL A 61 13.68 -23.29 28.48
N SER A 62 14.42 -23.73 29.52
CA SER A 62 14.91 -25.14 29.66
C SER A 62 13.79 -26.17 29.54
N PHE A 63 12.64 -25.93 30.13
CA PHE A 63 11.48 -26.83 30.03
C PHE A 63 10.98 -26.99 28.58
N LEU A 64 10.85 -25.88 27.86
CA LEU A 64 10.38 -25.85 26.49
C LEU A 64 11.44 -26.46 25.55
N ARG A 65 12.71 -26.16 25.80
CA ARG A 65 13.82 -26.66 25.00
C ARG A 65 13.88 -28.19 25.03
N ASN A 66 13.80 -28.78 26.21
CA ASN A 66 13.84 -30.28 26.38
C ASN A 66 12.67 -30.94 25.65
N LEU A 67 11.52 -30.26 25.60
CA LEU A 67 10.34 -30.74 24.90
C LEU A 67 10.54 -30.77 23.37
N TYR A 68 11.42 -29.91 22.85
CA TYR A 68 11.69 -29.75 21.41
C TYR A 68 12.98 -30.44 20.93
N ASP A 69 13.76 -31.05 21.81
CA ASP A 69 15.09 -31.61 21.47
C ASP A 69 15.00 -32.73 20.42
N GLU A 70 13.95 -33.58 20.51
CA GLU A 70 13.69 -34.64 19.55
C GLU A 70 13.30 -34.15 18.14
N PHE A 71 12.78 -32.93 18.06
CA PHE A 71 12.30 -32.32 16.83
C PHE A 71 13.38 -31.72 15.93
N ASN A 72 14.50 -31.33 16.51
CA ASN A 72 15.52 -30.56 15.83
C ASN A 72 16.07 -31.24 14.56
N SER A 73 16.27 -32.58 14.60
CA SER A 73 16.78 -33.34 13.44
C SER A 73 15.80 -33.38 12.27
N THR A 74 14.49 -33.45 12.56
CA THR A 74 13.44 -33.50 11.54
C THR A 74 13.20 -32.12 10.92
N PHE A 75 13.26 -31.04 11.72
CA PHE A 75 13.07 -29.71 11.25
C PHE A 75 14.15 -29.19 10.30
N GLY A 76 15.39 -29.62 10.46
CA GLY A 76 16.49 -29.24 9.58
C GLY A 76 16.18 -29.48 8.10
N PHE A 77 15.62 -30.66 7.77
CA PHE A 77 15.25 -30.99 6.39
C PHE A 77 14.07 -30.12 5.87
N ILE A 78 13.06 -29.88 6.72
CA ILE A 78 11.91 -29.06 6.37
C ILE A 78 12.35 -27.59 6.11
N ILE A 79 13.29 -27.10 6.91
CA ILE A 79 13.82 -25.76 6.79
C ILE A 79 14.67 -25.59 5.55
N ASP A 80 15.57 -26.54 5.27
CA ASP A 80 16.37 -26.49 4.03
C ASP A 80 15.47 -26.56 2.80
N PHE A 81 14.44 -27.40 2.80
CA PHE A 81 13.44 -27.46 1.73
C PHE A 81 12.64 -26.15 1.60
N GLY A 82 12.15 -25.59 2.71
CA GLY A 82 11.44 -24.33 2.72
C GLY A 82 12.32 -23.17 2.24
N MET A 83 13.60 -23.14 2.63
CA MET A 83 14.55 -22.14 2.14
C MET A 83 14.85 -22.30 0.65
N MET A 84 14.91 -23.53 0.12
CA MET A 84 14.98 -23.73 -1.34
C MET A 84 13.74 -23.17 -2.04
N CYS A 85 12.55 -23.45 -1.54
CA CYS A 85 11.31 -22.88 -2.07
C CYS A 85 11.29 -21.34 -2.00
N TYR A 86 11.76 -20.78 -0.87
CA TYR A 86 11.87 -19.33 -0.70
C TYR A 86 12.82 -18.69 -1.72
N MET A 87 14.02 -19.24 -1.87
CA MET A 87 15.03 -18.73 -2.80
C MET A 87 14.63 -18.94 -4.27
N PHE A 88 13.93 -20.02 -4.58
CA PHE A 88 13.37 -20.26 -5.90
C PHE A 88 12.29 -19.23 -6.25
N ALA A 89 11.33 -18.99 -5.34
CA ALA A 89 10.31 -17.96 -5.53
C ALA A 89 10.94 -16.57 -5.70
N LEU A 90 11.94 -16.24 -4.86
CA LEU A 90 12.69 -14.99 -4.96
C LEU A 90 13.38 -14.87 -6.33
N GLY A 91 14.00 -15.94 -6.81
CA GLY A 91 14.65 -15.96 -8.12
C GLY A 91 13.67 -15.69 -9.28
N ILE A 92 12.49 -16.33 -9.27
CA ILE A 92 11.46 -16.11 -10.30
C ILE A 92 10.95 -14.65 -10.29
N GLU A 93 10.88 -14.04 -9.12
CA GLU A 93 10.44 -12.66 -8.97
C GLU A 93 11.45 -11.65 -9.53
N MET A 94 12.72 -12.02 -9.67
CA MET A 94 13.78 -11.13 -10.14
C MET A 94 13.90 -11.10 -11.67
N ASP A 95 14.22 -9.93 -12.22
CA ASP A 95 14.37 -9.72 -13.65
C ASP A 95 15.81 -9.37 -14.01
N LEU A 96 16.53 -10.32 -14.64
CA LEU A 96 17.89 -10.14 -15.14
C LEU A 96 17.98 -8.99 -16.16
N CYS A 97 16.97 -8.81 -17.00
CA CYS A 97 16.98 -7.79 -18.04
C CYS A 97 17.00 -6.37 -17.47
N THR A 98 16.42 -6.17 -16.29
CA THR A 98 16.40 -4.87 -15.61
C THR A 98 17.81 -4.45 -15.16
N PHE A 99 18.71 -5.41 -14.87
CA PHE A 99 20.10 -5.12 -14.47
C PHE A 99 21.01 -4.77 -15.64
N ILE A 100 20.68 -5.22 -16.85
CA ILE A 100 21.48 -4.95 -18.07
C ILE A 100 21.14 -3.58 -18.64
N LYS A 101 19.93 -3.05 -18.37
CA LYS A 101 19.50 -1.72 -18.79
C LYS A 101 20.17 -0.62 -17.96
N ARG A 102 20.06 0.63 -18.41
CA ARG A 102 20.57 1.79 -17.65
C ARG A 102 19.96 1.81 -16.25
N PRO A 103 20.76 2.06 -15.18
CA PRO A 103 20.28 2.01 -13.81
C PRO A 103 19.17 3.05 -13.58
N THR A 104 18.02 2.57 -13.16
CA THR A 104 16.87 3.38 -12.74
C THR A 104 17.18 4.12 -11.43
N LYS A 105 16.35 5.07 -11.00
CA LYS A 105 16.57 5.83 -9.75
C LYS A 105 16.63 4.92 -8.52
N ASP A 106 15.77 3.92 -8.48
CA ASP A 106 15.74 2.89 -7.44
C ASP A 106 16.99 2.02 -7.43
N ALA A 107 17.49 1.60 -8.60
CA ALA A 107 18.76 0.89 -8.73
C ALA A 107 19.95 1.73 -8.25
N GLN A 108 20.01 3.02 -8.57
CA GLN A 108 21.08 3.92 -8.10
C GLN A 108 21.10 4.05 -6.58
N VAL A 109 19.91 4.19 -5.94
CA VAL A 109 19.78 4.23 -4.48
C VAL A 109 20.22 2.89 -3.86
N ALA A 110 19.81 1.76 -4.47
CA ALA A 110 20.22 0.42 -4.02
C ALA A 110 21.75 0.25 -4.05
N TYR A 111 22.36 0.53 -5.20
CA TYR A 111 23.81 0.34 -5.40
C TYR A 111 24.64 1.24 -4.50
N ALA A 112 24.25 2.52 -4.35
CA ALA A 112 24.93 3.41 -3.41
C ALA A 112 24.82 2.89 -1.96
N GLY A 113 23.63 2.43 -1.54
CA GLY A 113 23.42 1.82 -0.22
C GLY A 113 24.24 0.54 -0.02
N ILE A 114 24.35 -0.33 -1.04
CA ILE A 114 25.15 -1.56 -0.96
C ILE A 114 26.63 -1.22 -0.87
N ILE A 115 27.15 -0.40 -1.80
CA ILE A 115 28.57 -0.07 -1.89
C ILE A 115 29.06 0.61 -0.62
N CYS A 116 28.34 1.63 -0.11
CA CYS A 116 28.72 2.30 1.12
C CYS A 116 28.71 1.36 2.33
N THR A 117 27.69 0.51 2.45
CA THR A 117 27.61 -0.46 3.56
C THR A 117 28.70 -1.52 3.43
N PHE A 118 28.94 -2.02 2.23
CA PHE A 118 29.97 -3.03 1.96
C PHE A 118 31.39 -2.51 2.26
N LEU A 119 31.72 -1.31 1.76
CA LEU A 119 33.02 -0.68 2.01
C LEU A 119 33.23 -0.40 3.51
N LEU A 120 32.19 0.15 4.18
CA LEU A 120 32.25 0.40 5.62
C LEU A 120 32.44 -0.92 6.39
N ALA A 121 31.74 -1.98 5.98
CA ALA A 121 31.85 -3.30 6.59
C ALA A 121 33.25 -3.90 6.35
N CYS A 122 33.79 -3.85 5.14
CA CYS A 122 35.14 -4.33 4.82
C CYS A 122 36.21 -3.61 5.64
N PHE A 123 36.02 -2.34 5.94
CA PHE A 123 36.98 -1.56 6.72
C PHE A 123 36.85 -1.83 8.24
N VAL A 124 35.62 -1.89 8.75
CA VAL A 124 35.36 -1.96 10.20
C VAL A 124 35.38 -3.42 10.73
N THR A 125 34.96 -4.41 9.93
CA THR A 125 34.91 -5.81 10.36
C THR A 125 36.27 -6.36 10.80
N PRO A 126 37.39 -6.12 10.11
CA PRO A 126 38.71 -6.56 10.58
C PRO A 126 39.08 -5.97 11.95
N LEU A 127 38.74 -4.69 12.21
CA LEU A 127 39.02 -4.05 13.49
C LEU A 127 38.23 -4.72 14.65
N GLY A 128 36.99 -5.15 14.40
CA GLY A 128 36.12 -5.78 15.41
C GLY A 128 36.39 -7.27 15.62
N TYR A 129 36.80 -8.01 14.58
CA TYR A 129 36.89 -9.46 14.58
C TYR A 129 38.34 -9.99 14.53
N TYR A 130 39.33 -9.22 14.05
CA TYR A 130 40.73 -9.64 14.04
C TYR A 130 41.33 -9.78 15.44
N PHE A 131 40.85 -9.02 16.42
CA PHE A 131 41.29 -9.14 17.80
C PHE A 131 40.81 -10.42 18.51
N THR A 132 39.94 -11.22 17.87
CA THR A 132 39.19 -12.29 18.55
C THR A 132 39.28 -13.66 17.87
N GLY A 133 40.05 -13.81 16.78
CA GLY A 133 40.25 -15.11 16.15
C GLY A 133 40.77 -15.06 14.71
N PRO A 134 41.14 -16.22 14.12
CA PRO A 134 41.72 -16.30 12.77
C PRO A 134 40.67 -16.13 11.68
N HIS A 135 40.06 -14.93 11.60
CA HIS A 135 39.10 -14.63 10.55
C HIS A 135 39.84 -13.99 9.35
N GLY A 136 39.87 -14.69 8.22
CA GLY A 136 40.54 -14.26 7.01
C GLY A 136 39.75 -13.22 6.21
N ILE A 137 40.37 -12.75 5.11
CA ILE A 137 39.76 -11.82 4.14
C ILE A 137 38.42 -12.38 3.60
N GLU A 138 38.34 -13.70 3.43
CA GLU A 138 37.16 -14.39 2.92
C GLU A 138 35.95 -14.22 3.83
N PHE A 139 36.13 -14.36 5.15
CA PHE A 139 35.08 -14.07 6.13
C PHE A 139 34.61 -12.60 6.04
N THR A 140 35.56 -11.67 5.98
CA THR A 140 35.26 -10.25 5.89
C THR A 140 34.43 -9.93 4.66
N LEU A 141 34.78 -10.47 3.48
CA LEU A 141 34.05 -10.26 2.24
C LEU A 141 32.64 -10.85 2.29
N SER A 142 32.51 -12.10 2.75
CA SER A 142 31.20 -12.77 2.86
C SER A 142 30.30 -12.08 3.85
N PHE A 143 30.81 -11.72 5.02
CA PHE A 143 30.08 -10.99 6.05
C PHE A 143 29.64 -9.59 5.56
N SER A 144 30.56 -8.86 4.90
CA SER A 144 30.26 -7.54 4.36
C SER A 144 29.17 -7.61 3.28
N THR A 145 29.20 -8.62 2.40
CA THR A 145 28.15 -8.85 1.41
C THR A 145 26.81 -9.14 2.09
N LEU A 146 26.82 -10.02 3.10
CA LEU A 146 25.61 -10.39 3.84
C LEU A 146 24.96 -9.19 4.53
N ILE A 147 25.74 -8.37 5.24
CA ILE A 147 25.17 -7.22 5.96
C ILE A 147 24.84 -6.03 5.06
N SER A 148 25.36 -5.96 3.84
CA SER A 148 25.03 -4.91 2.87
C SER A 148 23.70 -5.14 2.17
N SER A 149 23.18 -6.37 2.15
CA SER A 149 21.90 -6.72 1.50
C SER A 149 20.69 -6.15 2.24
N THR A 150 19.55 -6.11 1.54
CA THR A 150 18.25 -5.71 2.08
C THR A 150 17.23 -6.79 1.72
N ALA A 151 16.39 -7.21 2.65
CA ALA A 151 15.37 -8.22 2.39
C ALA A 151 14.11 -7.59 1.76
N SER A 152 13.96 -7.70 0.45
CA SER A 152 12.82 -7.14 -0.28
C SER A 152 11.45 -7.65 0.17
N PRO A 153 11.22 -8.95 0.48
CA PRO A 153 9.91 -9.42 0.89
C PRO A 153 9.47 -8.87 2.26
N VAL A 154 10.41 -8.71 3.19
CA VAL A 154 10.12 -8.13 4.51
C VAL A 154 9.82 -6.64 4.38
N LEU A 155 10.60 -5.93 3.57
CA LEU A 155 10.43 -4.52 3.28
C LEU A 155 9.07 -4.23 2.62
N THR A 156 8.68 -5.01 1.63
CA THR A 156 7.38 -4.88 0.95
C THR A 156 6.22 -5.08 1.92
N ARG A 157 6.30 -6.08 2.81
CA ARG A 157 5.28 -6.28 3.86
C ARG A 157 5.23 -5.12 4.85
N LEU A 158 6.39 -4.61 5.26
CA LEU A 158 6.48 -3.46 6.16
C LEU A 158 5.80 -2.23 5.55
N LEU A 159 6.13 -1.88 4.31
CA LEU A 159 5.55 -0.74 3.59
C LEU A 159 4.04 -0.90 3.35
N THR A 160 3.59 -2.12 3.08
CA THR A 160 2.16 -2.42 2.95
C THR A 160 1.41 -2.25 4.27
N ASN A 161 1.98 -2.71 5.39
CA ASN A 161 1.38 -2.54 6.73
C ASN A 161 1.32 -1.07 7.14
N LEU A 162 2.32 -0.27 6.77
CA LEU A 162 2.38 1.17 7.03
C LEU A 162 1.54 1.99 6.04
N LYS A 163 0.93 1.35 5.03
CA LYS A 163 0.09 1.95 3.97
C LYS A 163 0.81 3.01 3.12
N ILE A 164 2.12 2.95 3.02
CA ILE A 164 2.94 3.85 2.19
C ILE A 164 3.47 3.18 0.92
N GLY A 165 3.18 1.91 0.71
CA GLY A 165 3.67 1.17 -0.46
C GLY A 165 3.23 1.76 -1.80
N LYS A 166 2.14 2.53 -1.85
CA LYS A 166 1.65 3.19 -3.07
C LYS A 166 2.26 4.58 -3.31
N SER A 167 2.95 5.16 -2.34
CA SER A 167 3.65 6.45 -2.50
C SER A 167 4.87 6.31 -3.40
N ASP A 168 5.30 7.41 -4.01
CA ASP A 168 6.49 7.42 -4.89
C ASP A 168 7.75 6.96 -4.13
N ILE A 169 7.88 7.35 -2.85
CA ILE A 169 8.97 6.88 -1.99
C ILE A 169 8.83 5.39 -1.71
N GLY A 170 7.61 4.89 -1.46
CA GLY A 170 7.35 3.47 -1.23
C GLY A 170 7.74 2.61 -2.43
N LYS A 171 7.36 3.03 -3.64
CA LYS A 171 7.75 2.36 -4.90
C LYS A 171 9.26 2.34 -5.09
N LEU A 172 9.92 3.48 -4.89
CA LEU A 172 11.37 3.60 -4.99
C LEU A 172 12.08 2.68 -3.98
N VAL A 173 11.61 2.63 -2.75
CA VAL A 173 12.22 1.80 -1.69
C VAL A 173 12.02 0.31 -1.96
N ILE A 174 10.83 -0.11 -2.45
CA ILE A 174 10.59 -1.50 -2.85
C ILE A 174 11.52 -1.90 -4.01
N GLY A 175 11.59 -1.08 -5.06
CA GLY A 175 12.50 -1.30 -6.19
C GLY A 175 13.96 -1.37 -5.75
N ALA A 176 14.41 -0.43 -4.90
CA ALA A 176 15.76 -0.44 -4.33
C ALA A 176 16.03 -1.69 -3.48
N GLY A 177 15.04 -2.13 -2.68
CA GLY A 177 15.13 -3.38 -1.92
C GLY A 177 15.32 -4.59 -2.81
N MET A 178 14.55 -4.70 -3.91
CA MET A 178 14.65 -5.80 -4.88
C MET A 178 16.02 -5.82 -5.57
N HIS A 179 16.51 -4.68 -6.02
CA HIS A 179 17.86 -4.59 -6.60
C HIS A 179 18.93 -5.00 -5.60
N SER A 180 18.80 -4.58 -4.33
CA SER A 180 19.74 -4.94 -3.28
C SER A 180 19.74 -6.44 -2.97
N ASP A 181 18.57 -7.04 -2.85
CA ASP A 181 18.40 -8.47 -2.53
C ASP A 181 18.94 -9.35 -3.66
N PHE A 182 18.61 -9.00 -4.91
CA PHE A 182 19.12 -9.69 -6.10
C PHE A 182 20.64 -9.66 -6.18
N LEU A 183 21.24 -8.45 -6.15
CA LEU A 183 22.69 -8.30 -6.34
C LEU A 183 23.46 -9.05 -5.25
N CYS A 184 23.02 -8.94 -4.00
CA CYS A 184 23.70 -9.64 -2.90
C CYS A 184 23.51 -11.15 -2.96
N SER A 185 22.33 -11.66 -3.32
CA SER A 185 22.09 -13.08 -3.51
C SER A 185 22.91 -13.66 -4.66
N LEU A 186 23.06 -12.90 -5.75
CA LEU A 186 23.91 -13.27 -6.87
C LEU A 186 25.39 -13.27 -6.48
N LEU A 187 25.86 -12.25 -5.78
CA LEU A 187 27.25 -12.18 -5.29
C LEU A 187 27.56 -13.32 -4.30
N LEU A 188 26.62 -13.67 -3.43
CA LEU A 188 26.77 -14.82 -2.52
C LEU A 188 26.80 -16.15 -3.29
N SER A 189 25.97 -16.29 -4.33
CA SER A 189 25.93 -17.49 -5.17
C SER A 189 27.24 -17.69 -5.95
N ILE A 190 27.80 -16.61 -6.49
CA ILE A 190 29.09 -16.66 -7.18
C ILE A 190 30.24 -16.80 -6.17
N GLY A 191 30.18 -16.04 -5.07
CA GLY A 191 31.20 -16.08 -4.00
C GLY A 191 31.36 -17.47 -3.38
N TYR A 192 30.27 -18.23 -3.24
CA TYR A 192 30.30 -19.58 -2.74
C TYR A 192 31.17 -20.56 -3.58
N ILE A 193 31.30 -20.28 -4.87
CA ILE A 193 32.17 -21.07 -5.76
C ILE A 193 33.64 -20.90 -5.39
N PHE A 194 34.05 -19.66 -5.12
CA PHE A 194 35.46 -19.29 -4.90
C PHE A 194 35.87 -19.42 -3.43
N MET A 195 34.94 -19.25 -2.50
CA MET A 195 35.24 -19.33 -1.06
C MET A 195 35.12 -20.76 -0.55
N PRO A 196 36.14 -21.27 0.16
CA PRO A 196 36.07 -22.60 0.75
C PRO A 196 34.97 -22.64 1.81
N LEU A 197 34.22 -23.73 1.85
CA LEU A 197 33.23 -24.01 2.90
C LEU A 197 33.88 -23.99 4.28
N ASP A 198 35.18 -24.30 4.33
CA ASP A 198 36.01 -24.35 5.53
C ASP A 198 36.17 -22.99 6.23
N THR A 199 35.93 -21.88 5.54
CA THR A 199 35.92 -20.54 6.17
C THR A 199 34.79 -20.45 7.20
N TYR A 200 33.70 -21.18 7.01
CA TYR A 200 32.58 -21.27 7.93
C TYR A 200 32.66 -22.48 8.86
N CYS A 201 33.35 -23.56 8.47
CA CYS A 201 33.48 -24.81 9.18
C CYS A 201 34.93 -25.31 9.23
N PRO A 202 35.78 -24.82 10.15
CA PRO A 202 37.19 -25.24 10.24
C PRO A 202 37.40 -26.71 10.64
N ALA A 203 36.34 -27.49 10.84
CA ALA A 203 36.43 -28.91 11.15
C ALA A 203 36.83 -29.78 9.94
N SER A 204 36.71 -29.26 8.71
CA SER A 204 37.17 -29.96 7.50
C SER A 204 38.49 -29.36 7.01
N ASN A 205 39.61 -30.02 7.25
CA ASN A 205 40.96 -29.59 6.83
C ASN A 205 41.20 -29.67 5.30
N GLU A 206 40.16 -29.79 4.49
CA GLU A 206 40.30 -29.85 3.03
C GLU A 206 40.20 -28.48 2.40
N LYS A 207 41.31 -27.81 2.15
CA LYS A 207 41.38 -26.68 1.27
C LYS A 207 40.79 -27.04 -0.10
N LYS A 208 39.78 -26.29 -0.60
CA LYS A 208 39.27 -26.49 -1.96
C LYS A 208 40.45 -26.40 -2.95
N THR A 209 40.82 -27.53 -3.54
CA THR A 209 41.83 -27.55 -4.57
C THR A 209 41.32 -26.76 -5.76
N LEU A 210 42.19 -25.99 -6.47
CA LEU A 210 41.85 -25.25 -7.67
C LEU A 210 41.02 -26.08 -8.67
N GLN A 211 41.32 -27.39 -8.76
CA GLN A 211 40.57 -28.33 -9.59
C GLN A 211 39.11 -28.46 -9.15
N LYS A 212 38.81 -28.53 -7.82
CA LYS A 212 37.43 -28.56 -7.30
C LYS A 212 36.67 -27.24 -7.62
N VAL A 213 37.31 -26.09 -7.49
CA VAL A 213 36.73 -24.78 -7.83
C VAL A 213 36.40 -24.72 -9.32
N ILE A 214 37.32 -25.15 -10.20
CA ILE A 214 37.07 -25.17 -11.65
C ILE A 214 35.92 -26.14 -11.98
N MET A 215 35.91 -27.32 -11.43
CA MET A 215 34.85 -28.34 -11.65
C MET A 215 33.48 -27.79 -11.19
N MET A 216 33.41 -27.20 -9.99
CA MET A 216 32.20 -26.57 -9.46
C MET A 216 31.73 -25.43 -10.35
N SER A 217 32.65 -24.56 -10.85
CA SER A 217 32.31 -23.46 -11.75
C SER A 217 31.67 -23.95 -13.04
N PHE A 218 32.24 -25.00 -13.66
CA PHE A 218 31.68 -25.60 -14.87
C PHE A 218 30.37 -26.30 -14.61
N ALA A 219 30.23 -26.99 -13.46
CA ALA A 219 28.98 -27.65 -13.09
C ALA A 219 27.83 -26.66 -12.86
N VAL A 220 28.07 -25.56 -12.10
CA VAL A 220 27.09 -24.50 -11.86
C VAL A 220 26.73 -23.77 -13.18
N LEU A 221 27.71 -23.50 -14.04
CA LEU A 221 27.46 -22.89 -15.35
C LEU A 221 26.63 -23.84 -16.24
N GLY A 222 26.98 -25.13 -16.26
CA GLY A 222 26.24 -26.14 -17.02
C GLY A 222 24.80 -26.30 -16.51
N GLN A 223 24.63 -26.31 -15.19
CA GLN A 223 23.31 -26.37 -14.54
C GLN A 223 22.47 -25.12 -14.89
N THR A 224 23.03 -23.91 -14.81
CA THR A 224 22.30 -22.68 -15.13
C THR A 224 21.93 -22.61 -16.60
N LEU A 225 22.84 -23.01 -17.51
CA LEU A 225 22.55 -23.10 -18.96
C LEU A 225 21.45 -24.13 -19.24
N PHE A 226 21.55 -25.32 -18.65
CA PHE A 226 20.50 -26.35 -18.77
C PHE A 226 19.14 -25.81 -18.30
N THR A 227 19.10 -25.18 -17.14
CA THR A 227 17.87 -24.60 -16.59
C THR A 227 17.33 -23.49 -17.47
N ALA A 228 18.20 -22.61 -17.99
CA ALA A 228 17.80 -21.51 -18.87
C ALA A 228 17.16 -22.00 -20.18
N VAL A 229 17.59 -23.15 -20.70
CA VAL A 229 17.02 -23.74 -21.92
C VAL A 229 15.74 -24.52 -21.61
N VAL A 230 15.74 -25.32 -20.53
CA VAL A 230 14.63 -26.22 -20.22
C VAL A 230 13.45 -25.49 -19.56
N SER A 231 13.68 -24.49 -18.72
CA SER A 231 12.61 -23.85 -17.97
C SER A 231 11.57 -23.11 -18.86
N PRO A 232 11.93 -22.40 -19.94
CA PRO A 232 10.96 -21.80 -20.84
C PRO A 232 10.10 -22.87 -21.53
N ILE A 233 10.71 -23.95 -21.99
CA ILE A 233 10.03 -25.07 -22.66
C ILE A 233 9.04 -25.74 -21.70
N PHE A 234 9.48 -25.95 -20.45
CA PHE A 234 8.65 -26.51 -19.40
C PHE A 234 7.45 -25.60 -19.08
N ILE A 235 7.64 -24.30 -18.92
CA ILE A 235 6.58 -23.34 -18.65
C ILE A 235 5.61 -23.22 -19.81
N GLU A 236 6.11 -23.20 -21.02
CA GLU A 236 5.25 -23.18 -22.22
C GLU A 236 4.39 -24.45 -22.31
N TRP A 237 4.95 -25.63 -22.05
CA TRP A 237 4.20 -26.86 -21.98
C TRP A 237 3.11 -26.81 -20.90
N VAL A 238 3.45 -26.34 -19.66
CA VAL A 238 2.47 -26.18 -18.58
C VAL A 238 1.36 -25.18 -18.97
N ASN A 239 1.72 -24.10 -19.67
CA ASN A 239 0.75 -23.09 -20.12
C ASN A 239 -0.23 -23.66 -21.15
N ASN A 240 0.26 -24.46 -22.10
CA ASN A 240 -0.57 -25.13 -23.11
C ASN A 240 -1.56 -26.13 -22.51
N GLU A 241 -1.15 -26.82 -21.43
CA GLU A 241 -2.02 -27.75 -20.67
C GLU A 241 -3.08 -27.03 -19.82
N ASN A 242 -2.91 -25.73 -19.55
CA ASN A 242 -3.81 -24.92 -18.75
C ASN A 242 -4.34 -23.72 -19.53
N PRO A 243 -5.31 -23.91 -20.43
CA PRO A 243 -5.86 -22.84 -21.26
C PRO A 243 -6.49 -21.73 -20.41
N GLU A 244 -6.49 -20.51 -20.95
CA GLU A 244 -7.09 -19.36 -20.30
C GLU A 244 -8.56 -19.58 -19.96
N GLY A 245 -8.98 -19.13 -18.77
CA GLY A 245 -10.36 -19.30 -18.28
C GLY A 245 -10.61 -20.56 -17.46
N LYS A 246 -9.63 -21.50 -17.34
CA LYS A 246 -9.74 -22.66 -16.45
C LYS A 246 -8.81 -22.54 -15.24
N PRO A 247 -9.19 -23.08 -14.06
CA PRO A 247 -8.30 -23.12 -12.90
C PRO A 247 -7.06 -23.96 -13.20
N MET A 248 -5.91 -23.53 -12.68
CA MET A 248 -4.63 -24.25 -12.83
C MET A 248 -4.67 -25.59 -12.11
N LYS A 249 -4.19 -26.64 -12.76
CA LYS A 249 -4.10 -27.98 -12.15
C LYS A 249 -3.01 -28.02 -11.06
N GLY A 250 -3.37 -28.44 -9.85
CA GLY A 250 -2.43 -28.57 -8.73
C GLY A 250 -1.22 -29.47 -8.99
N SER A 251 -1.39 -30.49 -9.85
CA SER A 251 -0.31 -31.39 -10.28
C SER A 251 0.87 -30.64 -10.94
N HIS A 252 0.60 -29.55 -11.65
CA HIS A 252 1.65 -28.76 -12.28
C HIS A 252 2.48 -27.94 -11.27
N LEU A 253 1.89 -27.58 -10.11
CA LEU A 253 2.67 -27.02 -8.98
C LEU A 253 3.66 -28.04 -8.43
N VAL A 254 3.16 -29.25 -8.16
CA VAL A 254 4.00 -30.35 -7.65
C VAL A 254 5.13 -30.66 -8.64
N LEU A 255 4.84 -30.69 -9.93
CA LEU A 255 5.83 -30.93 -10.97
C LEU A 255 6.88 -29.80 -11.03
N SER A 256 6.48 -28.55 -10.88
CA SER A 256 7.40 -27.40 -10.86
C SER A 256 8.32 -27.44 -9.62
N ILE A 257 7.79 -27.81 -8.46
CA ILE A 257 8.59 -28.00 -7.25
C ILE A 257 9.51 -29.22 -7.41
N ALA A 258 9.03 -30.33 -7.97
CA ALA A 258 9.85 -31.51 -8.24
C ALA A 258 11.01 -31.20 -9.20
N PHE A 259 10.76 -30.41 -10.24
CA PHE A 259 11.78 -29.93 -11.15
C PHE A 259 12.87 -29.13 -10.39
N MET A 260 12.46 -28.16 -9.57
CA MET A 260 13.38 -27.38 -8.72
C MET A 260 14.19 -28.30 -7.80
N VAL A 261 13.54 -29.24 -7.11
CA VAL A 261 14.22 -30.16 -6.18
C VAL A 261 15.24 -31.05 -6.91
N MET A 262 14.93 -31.58 -8.11
CA MET A 262 15.87 -32.35 -8.91
C MET A 262 17.12 -31.55 -9.26
N ILE A 263 16.96 -30.31 -9.70
CA ILE A 263 18.10 -29.43 -10.00
C ILE A 263 18.91 -29.15 -8.74
N CYS A 264 18.26 -28.82 -7.62
CA CYS A 264 18.95 -28.59 -6.34
C CYS A 264 19.65 -29.84 -5.80
N ALA A 265 19.06 -31.02 -5.98
CA ALA A 265 19.71 -32.29 -5.60
C ALA A 265 20.96 -32.55 -6.45
N SER A 266 20.95 -32.20 -7.74
CA SER A 266 22.14 -32.34 -8.59
C SER A 266 23.30 -31.45 -8.12
N SER A 267 23.01 -30.30 -7.51
CA SER A 267 24.06 -29.38 -7.03
C SER A 267 24.91 -29.96 -5.88
N THR A 268 24.33 -30.86 -5.08
CA THR A 268 25.05 -31.53 -3.98
C THR A 268 26.14 -32.47 -4.49
N LEU A 269 26.05 -32.96 -5.73
CA LEU A 269 27.05 -33.86 -6.33
C LEU A 269 28.41 -33.18 -6.54
N TYR A 270 28.44 -31.84 -6.60
CA TYR A 270 29.66 -31.07 -6.77
C TYR A 270 29.88 -30.04 -5.65
N ASP A 271 29.37 -30.38 -4.46
CA ASP A 271 29.55 -29.60 -3.21
C ASP A 271 29.02 -28.15 -3.28
N TYR A 272 28.04 -27.85 -4.15
CA TYR A 272 27.40 -26.55 -4.21
C TYR A 272 26.12 -26.50 -3.35
N SER A 273 25.84 -25.34 -2.77
CA SER A 273 24.67 -25.16 -1.88
C SER A 273 23.34 -25.34 -2.61
N PRO A 274 22.45 -26.25 -2.17
CA PRO A 274 21.13 -26.44 -2.79
C PRO A 274 20.24 -25.19 -2.71
N VAL A 275 20.38 -24.40 -1.65
CA VAL A 275 19.59 -23.17 -1.44
C VAL A 275 19.99 -22.08 -2.45
N LEU A 276 21.28 -21.92 -2.70
CA LEU A 276 21.78 -21.00 -3.72
C LEU A 276 21.49 -21.50 -5.15
N SER A 277 21.55 -22.83 -5.35
CA SER A 277 21.13 -23.49 -6.59
C SER A 277 19.66 -23.21 -6.91
N ALA A 278 18.78 -23.22 -5.91
CA ALA A 278 17.36 -22.89 -6.07
C ALA A 278 17.15 -21.43 -6.55
N PHE A 279 17.94 -20.48 -6.04
CA PHE A 279 17.93 -19.11 -6.51
C PHE A 279 18.34 -18.99 -7.98
N MET A 280 19.46 -19.61 -8.36
CA MET A 280 19.94 -19.63 -9.74
C MET A 280 18.95 -20.29 -10.70
N THR A 281 18.30 -21.38 -10.24
CA THR A 281 17.22 -22.05 -10.98
C THR A 281 16.02 -21.10 -11.17
N GLY A 282 15.61 -20.40 -10.11
CA GLY A 282 14.49 -19.43 -10.15
C GLY A 282 14.72 -18.29 -11.14
N ILE A 283 15.93 -17.74 -11.20
CA ILE A 283 16.29 -16.66 -12.15
C ILE A 283 16.12 -17.11 -13.61
N CYS A 284 16.34 -18.37 -13.90
CA CYS A 284 16.20 -18.93 -15.24
C CYS A 284 14.75 -19.19 -15.66
N PHE A 285 13.80 -19.11 -14.71
CA PHE A 285 12.38 -19.24 -15.02
C PHE A 285 11.83 -17.97 -15.68
N PRO A 286 10.96 -18.09 -16.70
CA PRO A 286 10.29 -16.94 -17.29
C PRO A 286 9.44 -16.21 -16.23
N ARG A 287 9.71 -14.92 -16.02
CA ARG A 287 8.97 -14.10 -15.06
C ARG A 287 7.58 -13.76 -15.55
N GLU A 288 7.46 -13.46 -16.84
CA GLU A 288 6.20 -13.08 -17.48
C GLU A 288 5.38 -14.33 -17.78
N GLY A 289 4.12 -14.29 -17.39
CA GLY A 289 3.20 -15.39 -17.63
C GLY A 289 2.34 -15.75 -16.42
N ARG A 290 1.21 -16.38 -16.71
CA ARG A 290 0.22 -16.82 -15.73
C ARG A 290 0.78 -17.90 -14.81
N VAL A 291 1.55 -18.83 -15.39
CA VAL A 291 2.08 -20.00 -14.68
C VAL A 291 3.08 -19.61 -13.60
N SER A 292 4.07 -18.80 -13.95
CA SER A 292 5.13 -18.38 -13.00
C SER A 292 4.56 -17.59 -11.82
N LYS A 293 3.64 -16.66 -12.08
CA LYS A 293 2.94 -15.89 -11.04
C LYS A 293 2.11 -16.78 -10.12
N TRP A 294 1.43 -17.78 -10.70
CA TRP A 294 0.65 -18.75 -9.94
C TRP A 294 1.55 -19.63 -9.05
N ILE A 295 2.67 -20.13 -9.58
CA ILE A 295 3.67 -20.91 -8.81
C ILE A 295 4.17 -20.10 -7.63
N VAL A 296 4.63 -18.85 -7.86
CA VAL A 296 5.14 -17.97 -6.79
C VAL A 296 4.06 -17.70 -5.74
N SER A 297 2.81 -17.42 -6.15
CA SER A 297 1.71 -17.19 -5.22
C SER A 297 1.44 -18.40 -4.33
N LYS A 298 1.45 -19.62 -4.89
CA LYS A 298 1.23 -20.87 -4.13
C LYS A 298 2.40 -21.21 -3.22
N ILE A 299 3.63 -21.03 -3.69
CA ILE A 299 4.82 -21.20 -2.86
C ILE A 299 4.80 -20.20 -1.70
N ASN A 300 4.52 -18.93 -1.94
CA ASN A 300 4.45 -17.92 -0.89
C ASN A 300 3.34 -18.21 0.13
N TYR A 301 2.21 -18.79 -0.30
CA TYR A 301 1.17 -19.26 0.62
C TYR A 301 1.68 -20.39 1.53
N LEU A 302 2.36 -21.40 0.96
CA LEU A 302 2.98 -22.50 1.73
C LEU A 302 4.02 -21.98 2.73
N LEU A 303 4.88 -21.07 2.28
CA LEU A 303 5.91 -20.45 3.11
C LEU A 303 5.31 -19.69 4.29
N THR A 304 4.30 -18.87 4.05
CA THR A 304 3.70 -18.05 5.10
C THR A 304 2.87 -18.84 6.10
N THR A 305 2.22 -19.93 5.65
CA THR A 305 1.28 -20.69 6.47
C THR A 305 2.00 -21.74 7.30
N ILE A 306 2.97 -22.43 6.74
CA ILE A 306 3.61 -23.60 7.36
C ILE A 306 5.08 -23.36 7.69
N PHE A 307 5.84 -22.88 6.70
CA PHE A 307 7.29 -22.83 6.82
C PHE A 307 7.81 -21.78 7.81
N PHE A 308 7.32 -20.53 7.75
CA PHE A 308 7.86 -19.48 8.61
C PHE A 308 7.66 -19.74 10.11
N PRO A 309 6.53 -20.22 10.60
CA PRO A 309 6.41 -20.63 12.00
C PRO A 309 7.47 -21.67 12.41
N ILE A 310 7.66 -22.71 11.58
CA ILE A 310 8.67 -23.75 11.84
C ILE A 310 10.09 -23.19 11.82
N PHE A 311 10.37 -22.31 10.86
CA PHE A 311 11.67 -21.66 10.72
C PHE A 311 12.06 -20.85 11.96
N PHE A 312 11.12 -20.09 12.53
CA PHE A 312 11.41 -19.28 13.71
C PHE A 312 11.55 -20.13 14.98
N LEU A 313 10.84 -21.25 15.07
CA LEU A 313 11.06 -22.20 16.12
C LEU A 313 12.50 -22.76 16.09
N TRP A 314 12.92 -23.24 14.92
CA TRP A 314 14.28 -23.74 14.71
C TRP A 314 15.34 -22.68 14.99
N MET A 315 15.11 -21.44 14.55
CA MET A 315 16.00 -20.33 14.85
C MET A 315 16.15 -20.11 16.36
N GLY A 316 15.03 -20.10 17.09
CA GLY A 316 15.05 -19.93 18.55
C GLY A 316 15.78 -21.05 19.26
N TYR A 317 15.63 -22.29 18.81
CA TYR A 317 16.36 -23.42 19.31
C TYR A 317 17.87 -23.31 19.03
N ALA A 318 18.24 -22.89 17.81
CA ALA A 318 19.65 -22.70 17.44
C ALA A 318 20.31 -21.56 18.21
N ALA A 319 19.56 -20.50 18.54
CA ALA A 319 20.06 -19.31 19.25
C ALA A 319 20.09 -19.53 20.77
N ASP A 320 21.01 -20.34 21.27
CA ASP A 320 21.20 -20.66 22.70
C ASP A 320 21.91 -19.51 23.41
N PHE A 321 21.18 -18.70 24.20
CA PHE A 321 21.74 -17.58 24.94
C PHE A 321 22.74 -17.97 26.04
N ASN A 322 22.80 -19.23 26.48
CA ASN A 322 23.82 -19.67 27.40
C ASN A 322 25.23 -19.59 26.79
N GLN A 323 25.31 -19.59 25.46
CA GLN A 323 26.58 -19.44 24.73
C GLN A 323 26.97 -17.97 24.54
N PHE A 324 26.03 -17.04 24.82
CA PHE A 324 26.29 -15.61 24.81
C PHE A 324 26.95 -15.21 26.12
N ARG A 325 28.26 -14.90 26.10
CA ARG A 325 29.05 -14.57 27.27
C ARG A 325 29.04 -13.06 27.55
N PRO A 326 28.08 -12.54 28.36
CA PRO A 326 27.92 -11.08 28.57
C PRO A 326 29.08 -10.44 29.33
N GLY A 327 29.92 -11.23 30.03
CA GLY A 327 31.09 -10.74 30.75
C GLY A 327 32.29 -10.34 29.87
N HIS A 328 32.25 -10.69 28.58
CA HIS A 328 33.32 -10.36 27.64
C HIS A 328 32.93 -9.16 26.77
N PRO A 329 33.71 -8.05 26.76
CA PRO A 329 33.41 -6.87 25.95
C PRO A 329 33.36 -7.17 24.45
N GLU A 330 34.09 -8.16 23.99
CA GLU A 330 34.11 -8.63 22.61
C GLU A 330 32.73 -9.09 22.11
N THR A 331 31.93 -9.70 22.98
CA THR A 331 30.58 -10.16 22.64
C THR A 331 29.64 -8.99 22.31
N TRP A 332 29.75 -7.92 23.07
CA TRP A 332 28.99 -6.69 22.84
C TRP A 332 29.43 -5.96 21.56
N ILE A 333 30.75 -5.94 21.30
CA ILE A 333 31.26 -5.38 20.04
C ILE A 333 30.71 -6.17 18.86
N ARG A 334 30.74 -7.50 18.91
CA ARG A 334 30.18 -8.38 17.86
C ARG A 334 28.66 -8.16 17.65
N LEU A 335 27.93 -7.79 18.69
CA LEU A 335 26.51 -7.51 18.62
C LEU A 335 26.22 -6.14 18.00
N PHE A 336 26.83 -5.08 18.52
CA PHE A 336 26.48 -3.71 18.11
C PHE A 336 27.15 -3.29 16.79
N LEU A 337 28.33 -3.84 16.51
CA LEU A 337 29.09 -3.47 15.31
C LEU A 337 28.30 -3.70 14.01
N PRO A 338 27.67 -4.86 13.75
CA PRO A 338 26.86 -5.07 12.57
C PRO A 338 25.67 -4.12 12.47
N VAL A 339 25.01 -3.82 13.59
CA VAL A 339 23.87 -2.89 13.63
C VAL A 339 24.31 -1.49 13.21
N VAL A 340 25.41 -1.00 13.79
CA VAL A 340 25.95 0.33 13.49
C VAL A 340 26.41 0.42 12.04
N ILE A 341 27.12 -0.60 11.54
CA ILE A 341 27.57 -0.66 10.14
C ILE A 341 26.38 -0.58 9.18
N VAL A 342 25.34 -1.38 9.42
CA VAL A 342 24.16 -1.41 8.56
C VAL A 342 23.43 -0.06 8.55
N ILE A 343 23.21 0.54 9.71
CA ILE A 343 22.52 1.83 9.83
C ILE A 343 23.32 2.94 9.14
N LEU A 344 24.59 3.09 9.53
CA LEU A 344 25.46 4.15 8.99
C LEU A 344 25.70 3.96 7.50
N GLY A 345 26.00 2.73 7.07
CA GLY A 345 26.31 2.45 5.66
C GLY A 345 25.10 2.70 4.75
N LYS A 346 23.91 2.26 5.14
CA LYS A 346 22.69 2.50 4.36
C LYS A 346 22.33 3.98 4.34
N ILE A 347 22.37 4.69 5.47
CA ILE A 347 22.07 6.13 5.53
C ILE A 347 23.10 6.92 4.71
N LEU A 348 24.40 6.65 4.84
CA LEU A 348 25.43 7.33 4.04
C LEU A 348 25.21 7.09 2.55
N GLY A 349 24.97 5.85 2.13
CA GLY A 349 24.72 5.53 0.73
C GLY A 349 23.48 6.23 0.18
N THR A 350 22.38 6.28 0.95
CA THR A 350 21.16 6.96 0.52
C THR A 350 21.28 8.48 0.57
N LEU A 351 22.09 9.06 1.45
CA LEU A 351 22.41 10.49 1.43
C LEU A 351 23.19 10.87 0.18
N VAL A 352 24.21 10.07 -0.17
CA VAL A 352 25.00 10.30 -1.39
C VAL A 352 24.12 10.20 -2.65
N SER A 353 23.34 9.12 -2.78
CA SER A 353 22.44 8.97 -3.92
C SER A 353 21.33 10.02 -3.94
N GLY A 354 20.81 10.40 -2.77
CA GLY A 354 19.78 11.43 -2.62
C GLY A 354 20.28 12.81 -3.05
N ALA A 355 21.52 13.16 -2.72
CA ALA A 355 22.15 14.40 -3.18
C ALA A 355 22.28 14.45 -4.72
N VAL A 356 22.59 13.30 -5.37
CA VAL A 356 22.67 13.19 -6.83
C VAL A 356 21.30 13.24 -7.49
N LEU A 357 20.28 12.63 -6.87
CA LEU A 357 18.92 12.52 -7.40
C LEU A 357 18.01 13.70 -7.04
N GLY A 358 18.48 14.64 -6.20
CA GLY A 358 17.73 15.82 -5.77
C GLY A 358 16.71 15.54 -4.65
N PHE A 359 16.90 14.48 -3.86
CA PHE A 359 16.06 14.22 -2.68
C PHE A 359 16.48 15.11 -1.50
N ASN A 360 15.51 15.45 -0.65
CA ASN A 360 15.79 16.13 0.59
C ASN A 360 16.54 15.20 1.58
N TRP A 361 17.41 15.76 2.41
CA TRP A 361 18.17 14.96 3.38
C TRP A 361 17.31 14.14 4.37
N PRO A 362 16.12 14.60 4.86
CA PRO A 362 15.26 13.76 5.71
C PRO A 362 14.66 12.58 4.95
N GLU A 363 14.31 12.75 3.68
CA GLU A 363 13.80 11.68 2.81
C GLU A 363 14.87 10.62 2.58
N SER A 364 16.11 11.06 2.31
CA SER A 364 17.26 10.16 2.13
C SER A 364 17.55 9.33 3.38
N ILE A 365 17.49 9.93 4.59
CA ILE A 365 17.64 9.19 5.86
C ILE A 365 16.49 8.20 6.04
N PHE A 366 15.26 8.60 5.71
CA PHE A 366 14.09 7.74 5.82
C PHE A 366 14.21 6.51 4.90
N ILE A 367 14.61 6.72 3.64
CA ILE A 367 14.89 5.65 2.67
C ILE A 367 16.00 4.74 3.20
N GLY A 368 17.09 5.30 3.73
CA GLY A 368 18.19 4.54 4.30
C GLY A 368 17.78 3.64 5.46
N LEU A 369 16.98 4.15 6.38
CA LEU A 369 16.44 3.37 7.50
C LEU A 369 15.53 2.22 7.05
N LEU A 370 14.69 2.44 6.03
CA LEU A 370 13.87 1.38 5.46
C LEU A 370 14.72 0.28 4.82
N LEU A 371 15.79 0.64 4.13
CA LEU A 371 16.70 -0.29 3.48
C LEU A 371 17.60 -1.08 4.46
N THR A 372 17.55 -0.81 5.77
CA THR A 372 18.23 -1.65 6.79
C THR A 372 17.53 -2.97 7.05
N SER A 373 16.32 -3.18 6.54
CA SER A 373 15.51 -4.39 6.79
C SER A 373 16.23 -5.66 6.39
N LYS A 374 16.30 -6.63 7.31
CA LYS A 374 16.86 -7.98 7.11
C LYS A 374 15.73 -9.02 7.09
N GLY A 375 15.99 -10.22 6.57
CA GLY A 375 14.96 -11.24 6.40
C GLY A 375 15.43 -12.66 6.71
N HIS A 376 14.58 -13.60 6.33
CA HIS A 376 14.74 -15.04 6.61
C HIS A 376 16.07 -15.60 6.14
N PHE A 377 16.51 -15.24 4.92
CA PHE A 377 17.76 -15.72 4.36
C PHE A 377 18.99 -15.29 5.20
N HIS A 378 18.97 -14.08 5.74
CA HIS A 378 20.05 -13.58 6.61
C HIS A 378 20.14 -14.36 7.93
N ILE A 379 18.97 -14.68 8.51
CA ILE A 379 18.89 -15.50 9.74
C ILE A 379 19.35 -16.92 9.43
N TYR A 380 18.93 -17.49 8.31
CA TYR A 380 19.34 -18.83 7.89
C TYR A 380 20.87 -18.94 7.76
N LEU A 381 21.50 -17.97 7.06
CA LEU A 381 22.95 -17.95 6.93
C LEU A 381 23.67 -17.77 8.28
N ALA A 382 23.13 -16.91 9.16
CA ALA A 382 23.67 -16.73 10.50
C ALA A 382 23.69 -18.06 11.29
N ILE A 383 22.61 -18.84 11.19
CA ILE A 383 22.51 -20.14 11.90
C ILE A 383 23.43 -21.18 11.25
N LYS A 384 23.56 -21.24 9.93
CA LYS A 384 24.52 -22.14 9.27
C LYS A 384 25.96 -21.85 9.70
N VAL A 385 26.32 -20.56 9.85
CA VAL A 385 27.63 -20.18 10.40
C VAL A 385 27.81 -20.64 11.84
N MET A 386 26.76 -20.62 12.67
CA MET A 386 26.80 -21.15 14.05
C MET A 386 27.05 -22.65 14.10
N GLY A 387 26.41 -23.43 13.22
CA GLY A 387 26.54 -24.89 13.17
C GLY A 387 27.96 -25.36 12.87
N CYS A 388 28.82 -24.51 12.39
CA CYS A 388 30.22 -24.82 12.10
C CYS A 388 31.19 -24.70 13.33
N GLY A 389 30.68 -24.48 14.51
CA GLY A 389 31.39 -24.65 15.79
C GLY A 389 32.45 -23.62 16.18
N THR A 390 32.87 -22.74 15.28
CA THR A 390 33.97 -21.80 15.56
C THR A 390 33.51 -20.37 15.90
N SER A 391 32.24 -20.07 15.68
CA SER A 391 31.73 -18.71 15.88
C SER A 391 30.29 -18.65 16.40
N THR A 392 29.92 -19.58 17.29
CA THR A 392 28.58 -19.60 17.91
C THR A 392 28.18 -18.24 18.47
N SER A 393 29.08 -17.56 19.17
CA SER A 393 28.86 -16.21 19.69
C SER A 393 28.61 -15.16 18.58
N THR A 394 29.29 -15.27 17.43
CA THR A 394 29.10 -14.36 16.30
C THR A 394 27.74 -14.57 15.61
N GLY A 395 27.33 -15.82 15.44
CA GLY A 395 26.02 -16.13 14.86
C GLY A 395 24.87 -15.65 15.75
N ILE A 396 24.95 -15.86 17.08
CA ILE A 396 23.95 -15.36 18.03
C ILE A 396 23.90 -13.82 17.99
N ALA A 397 25.06 -13.17 18.00
CA ALA A 397 25.15 -11.72 17.91
C ALA A 397 24.49 -11.20 16.60
N LEU A 398 24.70 -11.90 15.49
CA LEU A 398 24.11 -11.52 14.20
C LEU A 398 22.57 -11.72 14.21
N ILE A 399 22.06 -12.79 14.80
CA ILE A 399 20.61 -13.02 14.94
C ILE A 399 19.97 -11.92 15.77
N ILE A 400 20.60 -11.55 16.91
CA ILE A 400 20.10 -10.47 17.76
C ILE A 400 20.19 -9.13 17.01
N ALA A 401 21.26 -8.86 16.26
CA ALA A 401 21.41 -7.68 15.43
C ALA A 401 20.30 -7.57 14.38
N ILE A 402 19.98 -8.67 13.69
CA ILE A 402 18.87 -8.75 12.73
C ILE A 402 17.55 -8.50 13.44
N PHE A 403 17.31 -9.09 14.60
CA PHE A 403 16.11 -8.85 15.40
C PHE A 403 15.95 -7.37 15.78
N ILE A 404 17.04 -6.74 16.23
CA ILE A 404 17.04 -5.30 16.55
C ILE A 404 16.66 -4.48 15.32
N THR A 405 17.22 -4.78 14.14
CA THR A 405 16.88 -4.04 12.90
C THR A 405 15.42 -4.22 12.51
N LEU A 406 14.86 -5.40 12.70
CA LEU A 406 13.44 -5.68 12.43
C LEU A 406 12.50 -5.01 13.42
N ALA A 407 12.91 -4.88 14.69
CA ALA A 407 12.08 -4.30 15.73
C ALA A 407 12.03 -2.76 15.68
N TYR A 408 13.18 -2.09 15.46
CA TYR A 408 13.19 -0.62 15.49
C TYR A 408 12.69 0.02 14.18
N ALA A 409 12.95 -0.60 13.02
CA ALA A 409 12.63 0.01 11.73
C ALA A 409 11.13 0.36 11.59
N PRO A 410 10.17 -0.54 11.88
CA PRO A 410 8.75 -0.20 11.82
C PRO A 410 8.35 0.92 12.78
N ALA A 411 8.88 0.90 14.01
CA ALA A 411 8.54 1.88 15.03
C ALA A 411 9.03 3.29 14.67
N ILE A 412 10.28 3.41 14.21
CA ILE A 412 10.85 4.69 13.76
C ILE A 412 10.10 5.22 12.54
N VAL A 413 9.87 4.36 11.56
CA VAL A 413 9.16 4.72 10.32
C VAL A 413 7.73 5.16 10.63
N ALA A 414 6.99 4.42 11.45
CA ALA A 414 5.65 4.81 11.89
C ALA A 414 5.66 6.17 12.62
N HIS A 415 6.66 6.42 13.48
CA HIS A 415 6.81 7.69 14.17
C HIS A 415 7.11 8.85 13.21
N ILE A 416 8.02 8.65 12.24
CA ILE A 416 8.36 9.67 11.23
C ILE A 416 7.12 10.00 10.37
N ILE A 417 6.38 8.99 9.91
CA ILE A 417 5.15 9.19 9.13
C ILE A 417 4.11 9.96 9.95
N LYS A 418 3.88 9.54 11.21
CA LYS A 418 2.94 10.23 12.11
C LYS A 418 3.35 11.68 12.33
N ARG A 419 4.65 11.96 12.45
CA ARG A 419 5.18 13.32 12.60
C ARG A 419 5.07 14.12 11.30
N ALA A 420 5.35 13.52 10.15
CA ALA A 420 5.19 14.15 8.84
C ALA A 420 3.71 14.49 8.58
N ARG A 421 2.80 13.57 8.87
CA ARG A 421 1.35 13.81 8.78
C ARG A 421 0.85 14.91 9.72
N LYS A 422 1.43 15.02 10.93
CA LYS A 422 1.12 16.11 11.85
C LYS A 422 1.67 17.47 11.40
N ARG A 423 2.78 17.48 10.66
CA ARG A 423 3.41 18.71 10.13
C ARG A 423 2.83 19.15 8.80
N ALA A 424 2.20 18.26 8.04
CA ALA A 424 1.44 18.65 6.87
C ALA A 424 0.21 19.42 7.36
N PRO A 425 0.12 20.74 7.13
CA PRO A 425 -0.98 21.52 7.65
C PRO A 425 -2.25 21.05 6.96
N THR A 426 -3.12 20.37 7.72
CA THR A 426 -4.43 19.90 7.27
C THR A 426 -5.31 21.03 6.71
N HIS A 427 -5.07 22.28 7.13
CA HIS A 427 -5.74 23.48 6.65
C HIS A 427 -5.48 23.83 5.18
N ARG A 428 -4.45 23.29 4.54
CA ARG A 428 -4.15 23.57 3.12
C ARG A 428 -4.88 22.68 2.12
N MET A 429 -5.74 21.80 2.59
CA MET A 429 -6.47 20.87 1.71
C MET A 429 -7.91 21.32 1.40
N ALA A 430 -8.39 22.42 1.97
CA ALA A 430 -9.64 23.03 1.56
C ALA A 430 -9.41 23.90 0.31
N ILE A 431 -10.34 23.87 -0.64
CA ILE A 431 -10.26 24.65 -1.88
C ILE A 431 -10.25 26.16 -1.58
N GLN A 432 -10.99 26.57 -0.56
CA GLN A 432 -11.07 27.96 -0.09
C GLN A 432 -9.69 28.53 0.29
N LEU A 433 -8.78 27.68 0.80
CA LEU A 433 -7.44 28.06 1.28
C LEU A 433 -6.35 27.87 0.21
N LEU A 434 -6.70 27.31 -0.95
CA LEU A 434 -5.77 27.12 -2.04
C LEU A 434 -5.59 28.40 -2.83
N ASP A 435 -4.33 28.71 -3.16
CA ASP A 435 -4.03 29.78 -4.09
C ASP A 435 -4.71 29.50 -5.45
N PRO A 436 -5.53 30.42 -5.96
CA PRO A 436 -6.19 30.28 -7.26
C PRO A 436 -5.23 30.07 -8.44
N SER A 437 -3.97 30.45 -8.29
CA SER A 437 -2.90 30.25 -9.28
C SER A 437 -2.24 28.88 -9.20
N SER A 438 -2.55 28.08 -8.17
CA SER A 438 -1.99 26.75 -8.01
C SER A 438 -2.79 25.67 -8.76
N GLU A 439 -2.07 24.62 -9.21
CA GLU A 439 -2.67 23.42 -9.82
C GLU A 439 -3.64 22.74 -8.84
N LEU A 440 -4.89 22.52 -9.27
CA LEU A 440 -5.89 21.80 -8.45
C LEU A 440 -5.75 20.30 -8.66
N ARG A 441 -5.55 19.57 -7.57
CA ARG A 441 -5.48 18.10 -7.57
C ARG A 441 -6.80 17.50 -7.13
N ILE A 442 -7.41 16.69 -8.00
CA ILE A 442 -8.72 16.09 -7.80
C ILE A 442 -8.57 14.57 -7.80
N LEU A 443 -9.23 13.90 -6.87
CA LEU A 443 -9.44 12.46 -6.90
C LEU A 443 -10.87 12.17 -7.34
N LEU A 444 -11.02 11.71 -8.58
CA LEU A 444 -12.29 11.37 -9.17
C LEU A 444 -12.55 9.87 -9.00
N CYS A 445 -13.53 9.51 -8.20
CA CYS A 445 -13.90 8.13 -7.94
C CYS A 445 -14.96 7.67 -8.97
N LEU A 446 -14.81 6.46 -9.49
CA LEU A 446 -15.76 5.83 -10.42
C LEU A 446 -16.24 4.49 -9.88
N HIS A 447 -17.54 4.21 -9.99
CA HIS A 447 -18.12 2.91 -9.65
C HIS A 447 -18.22 2.00 -10.89
N GLY A 448 -18.31 2.58 -12.10
CA GLY A 448 -18.47 1.87 -13.36
C GLY A 448 -18.35 2.80 -14.56
N PRO A 449 -18.43 2.26 -15.79
CA PRO A 449 -18.29 3.02 -17.03
C PRO A 449 -19.43 4.04 -17.23
N GLU A 450 -20.61 3.82 -16.65
CA GLU A 450 -21.76 4.73 -16.74
C GLU A 450 -21.47 6.11 -16.11
N ASN A 451 -20.52 6.21 -15.20
CA ASN A 451 -20.14 7.48 -14.58
C ASN A 451 -19.12 8.28 -15.40
N VAL A 452 -18.52 7.69 -16.44
CA VAL A 452 -17.44 8.31 -17.22
C VAL A 452 -17.88 9.56 -17.97
N PRO A 453 -19.03 9.59 -18.69
CA PRO A 453 -19.45 10.78 -19.43
C PRO A 453 -19.66 12.00 -18.54
N ALA A 454 -20.35 11.82 -17.40
CA ALA A 454 -20.54 12.90 -16.43
C ALA A 454 -19.22 13.37 -15.81
N SER A 455 -18.29 12.44 -15.60
CA SER A 455 -16.96 12.73 -15.06
C SER A 455 -16.09 13.51 -16.04
N ILE A 456 -16.17 13.23 -17.34
CA ILE A 456 -15.47 13.99 -18.38
C ILE A 456 -15.99 15.45 -18.41
N ASN A 457 -17.32 15.63 -18.44
CA ASN A 457 -17.90 16.95 -18.40
C ASN A 457 -17.60 17.71 -17.10
N PHE A 458 -17.57 17.00 -15.98
CA PHE A 458 -17.13 17.56 -14.70
C PHE A 458 -15.65 18.05 -14.77
N MET A 459 -14.74 17.25 -15.33
CA MET A 459 -13.35 17.66 -15.49
C MET A 459 -13.21 18.88 -16.40
N GLU A 460 -13.96 18.92 -17.49
CA GLU A 460 -13.94 20.03 -18.43
C GLU A 460 -14.34 21.35 -17.76
N ILE A 461 -15.47 21.39 -17.05
CA ILE A 461 -15.91 22.61 -16.35
C ILE A 461 -14.96 23.01 -15.22
N THR A 462 -14.37 22.03 -14.53
CA THR A 462 -13.46 22.28 -13.38
C THR A 462 -12.11 22.83 -13.83
N ARG A 463 -11.67 22.49 -15.04
CA ARG A 463 -10.43 23.01 -15.60
C ARG A 463 -10.41 24.53 -15.67
N GLY A 464 -11.56 25.16 -16.02
CA GLY A 464 -11.68 26.60 -16.21
C GLY A 464 -10.81 27.09 -17.36
N VAL A 465 -9.56 27.44 -17.09
CA VAL A 465 -8.54 27.86 -18.06
C VAL A 465 -7.42 26.84 -18.08
N ALA A 466 -6.69 26.72 -19.20
CA ALA A 466 -5.63 25.73 -19.36
C ALA A 466 -4.42 25.98 -18.43
N ASP A 467 -4.20 27.19 -17.98
CA ASP A 467 -3.11 27.56 -17.08
C ASP A 467 -3.67 28.43 -15.91
N PRO A 468 -3.53 28.02 -14.64
CA PRO A 468 -3.03 26.74 -14.18
C PRO A 468 -3.98 25.59 -14.48
N GLY A 469 -3.44 24.47 -14.96
CA GLY A 469 -4.22 23.28 -15.26
C GLY A 469 -4.73 22.54 -14.02
N ILE A 470 -5.40 21.41 -14.25
CA ILE A 470 -5.82 20.49 -13.19
C ILE A 470 -5.14 19.14 -13.33
N MET A 471 -4.83 18.54 -12.19
CA MET A 471 -4.36 17.15 -12.13
C MET A 471 -5.46 16.26 -11.58
N VAL A 472 -5.94 15.34 -12.40
CA VAL A 472 -7.04 14.44 -12.04
C VAL A 472 -6.50 13.03 -11.86
N TYR A 473 -6.71 12.49 -10.67
CA TYR A 473 -6.47 11.08 -10.36
C TYR A 473 -7.80 10.35 -10.44
N VAL A 474 -7.94 9.48 -11.43
CA VAL A 474 -9.14 8.65 -11.59
C VAL A 474 -8.98 7.38 -10.79
N ALA A 475 -9.78 7.20 -9.74
CA ALA A 475 -9.80 6.03 -8.89
C ALA A 475 -10.98 5.13 -9.25
N GLU A 476 -10.71 3.98 -9.86
CA GLU A 476 -11.72 2.96 -10.10
C GLU A 476 -11.95 2.17 -8.80
N MET A 477 -13.16 2.24 -8.26
CA MET A 477 -13.56 1.60 -7.00
C MET A 477 -14.09 0.20 -7.28
N ILE A 478 -13.27 -0.81 -7.02
CA ILE A 478 -13.60 -2.21 -7.26
C ILE A 478 -13.77 -2.92 -5.92
N GLU A 479 -14.95 -3.50 -5.71
CA GLU A 479 -15.23 -4.32 -4.54
C GLU A 479 -14.46 -5.64 -4.61
N LEU A 480 -13.70 -5.95 -3.57
CA LEU A 480 -12.99 -7.22 -3.44
C LEU A 480 -13.96 -8.30 -2.96
N THR A 481 -14.57 -9.01 -3.91
CA THR A 481 -15.35 -10.23 -3.66
C THR A 481 -14.42 -11.45 -3.62
N ASP A 482 -14.91 -12.59 -3.10
CA ASP A 482 -14.11 -13.82 -3.04
C ASP A 482 -13.67 -14.29 -4.44
N GLU A 483 -14.51 -14.09 -5.46
CA GLU A 483 -14.21 -14.39 -6.88
C GLU A 483 -13.08 -13.47 -7.40
N ILE A 484 -13.20 -12.17 -7.17
CA ILE A 484 -12.19 -11.19 -7.57
C ILE A 484 -10.90 -11.39 -6.77
N SER A 485 -10.98 -11.75 -5.48
CA SER A 485 -9.79 -12.00 -4.66
C SER A 485 -8.94 -13.18 -5.18
N ALA A 486 -9.58 -14.17 -5.77
CA ALA A 486 -8.91 -15.30 -6.42
C ALA A 486 -8.21 -14.92 -7.74
N THR A 487 -8.65 -13.82 -8.37
CA THR A 487 -8.13 -13.33 -9.66
C THR A 487 -7.21 -12.10 -9.52
N VAL A 488 -7.15 -11.50 -8.32
CA VAL A 488 -6.26 -10.37 -8.04
C VAL A 488 -4.83 -10.85 -7.97
N ASP A 489 -4.09 -10.58 -9.02
CA ASP A 489 -2.64 -10.75 -9.03
C ASP A 489 -2.00 -9.47 -8.48
N ARG A 490 -1.43 -9.59 -7.29
CA ARG A 490 -0.60 -8.54 -6.71
C ARG A 490 0.76 -8.57 -7.40
N GLY A 491 0.84 -7.95 -8.55
CA GLY A 491 2.13 -7.68 -9.20
C GLY A 491 3.03 -6.87 -8.26
N GLN A 492 4.32 -7.05 -8.40
CA GLN A 492 5.33 -6.38 -7.57
C GLN A 492 5.38 -4.86 -7.74
N THR A 493 4.82 -4.32 -8.80
CA THR A 493 4.61 -2.89 -8.99
C THR A 493 3.22 -2.51 -8.52
N ILE A 494 3.13 -1.50 -7.70
CA ILE A 494 1.93 -0.98 -7.03
C ILE A 494 0.84 -0.55 -8.03
N ASP A 495 1.23 -0.22 -9.27
CA ASP A 495 0.32 0.06 -10.39
C ASP A 495 -0.12 -1.21 -11.14
N ALA A 496 0.47 -2.36 -10.85
CA ALA A 496 0.20 -3.63 -11.54
C ALA A 496 -0.67 -4.60 -10.70
N THR A 497 -1.61 -4.08 -9.91
CA THR A 497 -2.70 -4.92 -9.43
C THR A 497 -3.59 -5.21 -10.65
N THR A 498 -3.29 -6.28 -11.36
CA THR A 498 -4.10 -6.75 -12.49
C THR A 498 -5.20 -7.64 -11.94
N VAL A 499 -6.42 -7.19 -12.05
CA VAL A 499 -7.61 -8.03 -11.84
C VAL A 499 -7.83 -8.79 -13.14
N LYS A 500 -7.77 -10.12 -13.11
CA LYS A 500 -7.96 -10.99 -14.29
C LYS A 500 -9.42 -11.39 -14.51
N ASP A 501 -10.34 -10.82 -13.74
CA ASP A 501 -11.74 -10.99 -13.99
C ASP A 501 -12.10 -10.32 -15.33
N LYS A 502 -12.70 -11.09 -16.23
CA LYS A 502 -13.02 -10.65 -17.59
C LYS A 502 -13.96 -9.45 -17.61
N GLN A 503 -14.95 -9.42 -16.72
CA GLN A 503 -15.91 -8.32 -16.62
C GLN A 503 -15.23 -7.04 -16.11
N VAL A 504 -14.36 -7.17 -15.12
CA VAL A 504 -13.59 -6.04 -14.58
C VAL A 504 -12.60 -5.51 -15.62
N MET A 505 -11.96 -6.39 -16.39
CA MET A 505 -11.08 -5.97 -17.50
C MET A 505 -11.83 -5.22 -18.59
N GLU A 506 -12.97 -5.75 -19.04
CA GLU A 506 -13.81 -5.09 -20.04
C GLU A 506 -14.30 -3.71 -19.58
N MET A 507 -14.75 -3.59 -18.33
CA MET A 507 -15.11 -2.29 -17.74
C MET A 507 -13.92 -1.31 -17.72
N ARG A 508 -12.75 -1.77 -17.32
CA ARG A 508 -11.52 -0.96 -17.29
C ARG A 508 -11.09 -0.49 -18.67
N ASP A 509 -11.20 -1.35 -19.66
CA ASP A 509 -10.85 -1.02 -21.05
C ASP A 509 -11.82 0.02 -21.62
N GLN A 510 -13.12 -0.07 -21.31
CA GLN A 510 -14.11 0.94 -21.67
C GLN A 510 -13.82 2.29 -21.01
N VAL A 511 -13.54 2.31 -19.69
CA VAL A 511 -13.15 3.54 -18.96
C VAL A 511 -11.88 4.12 -19.57
N THR A 512 -10.88 3.25 -19.86
CA THR A 512 -9.60 3.68 -20.43
C THR A 512 -9.77 4.34 -21.78
N SER A 513 -10.47 3.66 -22.70
CA SER A 513 -10.63 4.13 -24.08
C SER A 513 -11.38 5.47 -24.11
N SER A 514 -12.41 5.62 -23.28
CA SER A 514 -13.19 6.86 -23.21
C SER A 514 -12.39 8.03 -22.65
N LEU A 515 -11.62 7.82 -21.57
CA LEU A 515 -10.76 8.86 -20.98
C LEU A 515 -9.58 9.22 -21.89
N GLN A 516 -8.98 8.22 -22.55
CA GLN A 516 -7.86 8.46 -23.47
C GLN A 516 -8.33 9.24 -24.70
N ALA A 517 -9.48 8.87 -25.26
CA ALA A 517 -10.07 9.60 -26.37
C ALA A 517 -10.36 11.07 -26.04
N TYR A 518 -10.75 11.36 -24.79
CA TYR A 518 -10.94 12.73 -24.34
C TYR A 518 -9.61 13.49 -24.22
N VAL A 519 -8.58 12.86 -23.63
CA VAL A 519 -7.25 13.51 -23.48
C VAL A 519 -6.62 13.81 -24.82
N ASP A 520 -6.70 12.87 -25.77
CA ASP A 520 -6.11 13.00 -27.09
C ASP A 520 -6.78 14.10 -27.95
N ASN A 521 -8.08 14.34 -27.73
CA ASN A 521 -8.83 15.31 -28.53
C ASN A 521 -8.90 16.72 -27.91
N ASP A 522 -9.12 16.82 -26.58
CA ASP A 522 -9.47 18.10 -25.92
C ASP A 522 -8.76 18.32 -24.57
N GLY A 523 -7.86 17.45 -24.17
CA GLY A 523 -7.26 17.41 -22.83
C GLY A 523 -6.21 18.48 -22.50
N GLU A 524 -6.12 19.59 -23.24
CA GLU A 524 -5.17 20.67 -22.98
C GLU A 524 -5.38 21.28 -21.58
N GLY A 525 -4.33 21.25 -20.74
CA GLY A 525 -4.38 21.71 -19.33
C GLY A 525 -4.96 20.69 -18.35
N ILE A 526 -5.26 19.45 -18.77
CA ILE A 526 -5.68 18.36 -17.87
C ILE A 526 -4.65 17.24 -17.91
N THR A 527 -4.09 16.92 -16.74
CA THR A 527 -3.23 15.74 -16.57
C THR A 527 -4.03 14.65 -15.88
N ILE A 528 -4.29 13.53 -16.58
CA ILE A 528 -5.02 12.39 -16.02
C ILE A 528 -4.03 11.31 -15.59
N ARG A 529 -4.13 10.88 -14.33
CA ARG A 529 -3.44 9.69 -13.80
C ARG A 529 -4.47 8.70 -13.27
N ARG A 530 -4.28 7.44 -13.58
CA ARG A 530 -5.22 6.38 -13.17
C ARG A 530 -4.68 5.64 -11.96
N THR A 531 -5.57 5.31 -11.05
CA THR A 531 -5.28 4.51 -9.86
C THR A 531 -6.44 3.56 -9.58
N LEU A 532 -6.14 2.44 -8.92
CA LEU A 532 -7.13 1.45 -8.54
C LEU A 532 -7.37 1.52 -7.03
N ALA A 533 -8.64 1.59 -6.64
CA ALA A 533 -9.06 1.46 -5.26
C ALA A 533 -9.74 0.09 -5.08
N ILE A 534 -8.94 -0.96 -4.87
CA ILE A 534 -9.43 -2.32 -4.63
C ILE A 534 -9.44 -2.59 -3.15
N SER A 535 -10.61 -2.86 -2.59
CA SER A 535 -10.78 -3.18 -1.18
C SER A 535 -12.15 -3.80 -0.92
N THR A 536 -12.29 -4.43 0.25
CA THR A 536 -13.62 -4.76 0.76
C THR A 536 -14.42 -3.47 0.99
N ILE A 537 -15.74 -3.52 0.93
CA ILE A 537 -16.62 -2.35 1.15
C ILE A 537 -16.26 -1.59 2.42
N ASN A 538 -16.00 -2.30 3.51
CA ASN A 538 -15.64 -1.69 4.81
C ASN A 538 -14.28 -0.97 4.78
N GLY A 539 -13.35 -1.41 3.95
CA GLY A 539 -12.01 -0.86 3.79
C GLY A 539 -11.89 0.22 2.71
N MET A 540 -12.87 0.31 1.81
CA MET A 540 -12.83 1.16 0.60
C MET A 540 -12.65 2.65 0.96
N ALA A 541 -13.45 3.15 1.89
CA ALA A 541 -13.33 4.55 2.31
C ALA A 541 -11.93 4.88 2.86
N GLN A 542 -11.35 3.98 3.64
CA GLN A 542 -10.00 4.18 4.17
C GLN A 542 -8.93 4.12 3.08
N ASN A 543 -9.10 3.26 2.07
CA ASN A 543 -8.20 3.19 0.93
C ASN A 543 -8.21 4.51 0.14
N VAL A 544 -9.41 5.06 -0.13
CA VAL A 544 -9.57 6.36 -0.79
C VAL A 544 -8.96 7.50 0.04
N CYS A 545 -9.16 7.52 1.37
CA CYS A 545 -8.53 8.52 2.24
C CYS A 545 -7.00 8.47 2.19
N VAL A 546 -6.41 7.26 2.21
CA VAL A 546 -4.95 7.08 2.09
C VAL A 546 -4.44 7.58 0.74
N LEU A 547 -5.16 7.26 -0.36
CA LEU A 547 -4.82 7.78 -1.68
C LEU A 547 -4.87 9.31 -1.73
N ALA A 548 -5.89 9.90 -1.13
CA ALA A 548 -6.04 11.36 -1.09
C ALA A 548 -4.90 12.04 -0.29
N GLU A 549 -4.48 11.46 0.83
CA GLU A 549 -3.33 11.95 1.61
C GLU A 549 -2.01 11.82 0.84
N ASP A 550 -1.75 10.65 0.25
CA ASP A 550 -0.50 10.35 -0.46
C ASP A 550 -0.33 11.20 -1.72
N LEU A 551 -1.42 11.50 -2.41
CA LEU A 551 -1.43 12.29 -3.65
C LEU A 551 -1.65 13.79 -3.42
N LYS A 552 -1.81 14.23 -2.16
CA LYS A 552 -2.09 15.62 -1.76
C LYS A 552 -3.31 16.18 -2.50
N ILE A 553 -4.41 15.44 -2.46
CA ILE A 553 -5.67 15.80 -3.12
C ILE A 553 -6.35 16.92 -2.33
N ALA A 554 -6.88 17.89 -3.06
CA ALA A 554 -7.66 18.99 -2.48
C ALA A 554 -9.18 18.72 -2.52
N LEU A 555 -9.64 17.94 -3.51
CA LEU A 555 -11.06 17.63 -3.71
C LEU A 555 -11.23 16.17 -4.12
N ILE A 556 -12.02 15.42 -3.36
CA ILE A 556 -12.49 14.07 -3.75
C ILE A 556 -13.88 14.21 -4.36
N ILE A 557 -14.10 13.66 -5.54
CA ILE A 557 -15.42 13.60 -6.17
C ILE A 557 -15.92 12.16 -6.15
N LEU A 558 -17.09 11.97 -5.57
CA LEU A 558 -17.77 10.69 -5.45
C LEU A 558 -19.01 10.68 -6.33
N PRO A 559 -19.27 9.61 -7.09
CA PRO A 559 -20.55 9.44 -7.73
C PRO A 559 -21.62 9.14 -6.67
N PHE A 560 -22.83 9.63 -6.91
CA PHE A 560 -23.97 9.29 -6.08
C PHE A 560 -24.26 7.78 -6.21
N HIS A 561 -24.74 7.16 -5.15
CA HIS A 561 -24.96 5.71 -5.09
C HIS A 561 -26.15 5.21 -5.94
N ARG A 562 -26.93 6.11 -6.54
CA ARG A 562 -28.05 5.83 -7.44
C ARG A 562 -27.71 6.35 -8.83
N ASN A 563 -27.97 5.55 -9.84
CA ASN A 563 -27.79 5.92 -11.23
C ASN A 563 -29.12 6.32 -11.88
N GLN A 564 -29.07 7.16 -12.89
CA GLN A 564 -30.26 7.55 -13.65
C GLN A 564 -30.64 6.43 -14.63
N ARG A 565 -31.92 6.03 -14.62
CA ARG A 565 -32.48 5.11 -15.61
C ARG A 565 -32.83 5.84 -16.90
N GLN A 566 -33.16 5.08 -17.94
CA GLN A 566 -33.63 5.65 -19.23
C GLN A 566 -34.93 6.45 -19.10
N ASP A 567 -35.75 6.19 -18.09
CA ASP A 567 -36.96 6.93 -17.75
C ASP A 567 -36.71 8.25 -17.00
N GLY A 568 -35.46 8.62 -16.80
CA GLY A 568 -35.03 9.81 -16.06
C GLY A 568 -35.11 9.69 -14.55
N LYS A 569 -35.64 8.60 -14.00
CA LYS A 569 -35.70 8.36 -12.55
C LYS A 569 -34.42 7.72 -12.04
N LEU A 570 -34.12 7.95 -10.78
CA LEU A 570 -33.00 7.28 -10.10
C LEU A 570 -33.39 5.85 -9.75
N ASP A 571 -32.45 4.92 -9.88
CA ASP A 571 -32.61 3.52 -9.48
C ASP A 571 -32.61 3.33 -7.97
N GLY A 572 -32.75 2.07 -7.48
CA GLY A 572 -32.70 1.75 -6.06
C GLY A 572 -31.32 1.98 -5.41
N GLY A 573 -30.29 2.09 -6.22
CA GLY A 573 -28.90 2.35 -5.81
C GLY A 573 -28.22 1.20 -5.09
N SER A 574 -26.91 1.34 -4.91
CA SER A 574 -26.07 0.42 -4.15
C SER A 574 -25.94 0.87 -2.70
N GLN A 575 -26.45 0.08 -1.76
CA GLN A 575 -26.30 0.35 -0.31
C GLN A 575 -24.84 0.30 0.14
N SER A 576 -24.03 -0.53 -0.52
CA SER A 576 -22.60 -0.67 -0.27
C SER A 576 -21.86 0.65 -0.54
N PHE A 577 -22.06 1.23 -1.71
CA PHE A 577 -21.44 2.52 -2.06
C PHE A 577 -22.03 3.68 -1.27
N ARG A 578 -23.30 3.63 -0.88
CA ARG A 578 -23.87 4.61 0.05
C ARG A 578 -23.12 4.63 1.38
N HIS A 579 -22.82 3.45 1.94
CA HIS A 579 -22.02 3.34 3.16
C HIS A 579 -20.62 3.93 2.98
N VAL A 580 -19.95 3.65 1.85
CA VAL A 580 -18.63 4.20 1.53
C VAL A 580 -18.67 5.72 1.44
N ASN A 581 -19.65 6.29 0.74
CA ASN A 581 -19.80 7.74 0.61
C ASN A 581 -20.01 8.42 1.97
N ARG A 582 -20.88 7.88 2.83
CA ARG A 582 -21.09 8.38 4.21
C ARG A 582 -19.82 8.34 5.06
N LYS A 583 -19.05 7.26 4.94
CA LYS A 583 -17.80 7.11 5.68
C LYS A 583 -16.73 8.09 5.18
N LEU A 584 -16.64 8.32 3.85
CA LEU A 584 -15.72 9.30 3.27
C LEU A 584 -16.06 10.72 3.70
N LEU A 585 -17.34 11.12 3.72
CA LEU A 585 -17.75 12.43 4.23
C LEU A 585 -17.30 12.70 5.68
N ARG A 586 -17.15 11.63 6.50
CA ARG A 586 -16.71 11.76 7.91
C ARG A 586 -15.19 11.73 8.07
N THR A 587 -14.47 11.00 7.21
CA THR A 587 -13.06 10.64 7.45
C THR A 587 -12.09 11.19 6.40
N ALA A 588 -12.58 11.84 5.35
CA ALA A 588 -11.72 12.34 4.28
C ALA A 588 -10.75 13.43 4.79
N PRO A 589 -9.49 13.43 4.31
CA PRO A 589 -8.48 14.40 4.70
C PRO A 589 -8.59 15.74 3.94
N CYS A 590 -9.51 15.86 3.00
CA CYS A 590 -9.74 17.02 2.16
C CYS A 590 -11.24 17.19 1.86
N SER A 591 -11.60 18.21 1.10
CA SER A 591 -12.99 18.47 0.74
C SER A 591 -13.55 17.37 -0.14
N VAL A 592 -14.84 17.04 0.06
CA VAL A 592 -15.53 15.94 -0.64
C VAL A 592 -16.74 16.52 -1.39
N GLY A 593 -16.85 16.18 -2.66
CA GLY A 593 -18.00 16.45 -3.50
C GLY A 593 -18.77 15.16 -3.83
N ILE A 594 -20.10 15.19 -3.78
CA ILE A 594 -20.95 14.13 -4.30
C ILE A 594 -21.65 14.65 -5.55
N LEU A 595 -21.43 13.98 -6.67
CA LEU A 595 -22.05 14.33 -7.94
C LEU A 595 -23.28 13.45 -8.20
N VAL A 596 -24.47 14.08 -8.17
CA VAL A 596 -25.71 13.46 -8.59
C VAL A 596 -25.93 13.77 -10.05
N ASN A 597 -25.68 12.78 -10.91
CA ASN A 597 -25.79 12.94 -12.36
C ASN A 597 -27.25 12.72 -12.81
N ARG A 598 -27.84 13.75 -13.47
CA ARG A 598 -29.18 13.68 -14.09
C ARG A 598 -29.26 14.32 -15.48
N GLY A 599 -28.16 14.66 -16.08
CA GLY A 599 -28.15 15.28 -17.40
C GLY A 599 -26.76 15.66 -17.85
N LEU A 600 -25.83 15.85 -16.89
CA LEU A 600 -24.45 16.23 -17.20
C LEU A 600 -23.76 15.20 -18.12
N GLY A 601 -24.07 13.90 -17.95
CA GLY A 601 -23.53 12.84 -18.80
C GLY A 601 -24.15 12.73 -20.18
N SER A 602 -25.32 13.34 -20.43
CA SER A 602 -25.99 13.35 -21.74
C SER A 602 -25.55 14.51 -22.64
N ILE A 603 -24.78 15.45 -22.10
CA ILE A 603 -24.19 16.54 -22.89
C ILE A 603 -23.02 15.96 -23.68
N GLU A 604 -23.13 15.94 -25.01
CA GLU A 604 -22.08 15.34 -25.86
C GLU A 604 -20.73 16.06 -25.70
N ARG A 605 -20.73 17.40 -25.63
CA ARG A 605 -19.54 18.23 -25.36
C ARG A 605 -19.92 19.57 -24.78
N ILE A 606 -19.15 20.01 -23.79
CA ILE A 606 -19.24 21.39 -23.31
C ILE A 606 -18.38 22.26 -24.21
N SER A 607 -19.04 23.13 -24.99
CA SER A 607 -18.36 24.02 -25.93
C SER A 607 -17.50 25.05 -25.20
N ARG A 608 -16.34 25.38 -25.76
CA ARG A 608 -15.47 26.46 -25.29
C ARG A 608 -15.78 27.79 -26.01
N SER A 609 -16.44 27.74 -27.15
CA SER A 609 -16.71 28.91 -27.98
C SER A 609 -18.08 29.54 -27.70
N GLU A 610 -19.01 28.74 -27.16
CA GLU A 610 -20.39 29.19 -26.88
C GLU A 610 -20.83 28.73 -25.49
N VAL A 611 -21.73 29.47 -24.84
CA VAL A 611 -22.30 29.09 -23.54
C VAL A 611 -23.17 27.84 -23.73
N SER A 612 -22.68 26.73 -23.31
CA SER A 612 -23.33 25.42 -23.41
C SER A 612 -23.89 24.91 -22.09
N LEU A 613 -23.50 25.51 -20.95
CA LEU A 613 -23.91 25.09 -19.63
C LEU A 613 -24.28 26.27 -18.71
N ASN A 614 -25.49 26.22 -18.16
CA ASN A 614 -25.93 27.15 -17.12
C ASN A 614 -25.77 26.49 -15.75
N VAL A 615 -24.99 27.13 -14.87
CA VAL A 615 -24.68 26.62 -13.51
C VAL A 615 -25.24 27.57 -12.48
N ALA A 616 -25.97 27.06 -11.50
CA ALA A 616 -26.39 27.83 -10.32
C ALA A 616 -25.59 27.43 -9.09
N VAL A 617 -25.32 28.37 -8.20
CA VAL A 617 -24.79 28.14 -6.88
C VAL A 617 -25.75 28.75 -5.86
N VAL A 618 -26.16 27.92 -4.89
CA VAL A 618 -26.98 28.40 -3.78
C VAL A 618 -26.06 28.65 -2.59
N PHE A 619 -26.08 29.88 -2.08
CA PHE A 619 -25.32 30.32 -0.91
C PHE A 619 -26.27 30.77 0.19
N ILE A 620 -26.28 30.08 1.31
CA ILE A 620 -27.08 30.40 2.50
C ILE A 620 -26.14 30.86 3.63
N GLY A 621 -24.96 30.24 3.72
CA GLY A 621 -23.92 30.48 4.69
C GLY A 621 -23.37 29.19 5.31
N GLY A 622 -22.21 29.32 5.94
CA GLY A 622 -21.48 28.23 6.56
C GLY A 622 -20.31 27.73 5.72
N LYS A 623 -19.45 26.95 6.36
CA LYS A 623 -18.18 26.49 5.80
C LYS A 623 -18.31 25.73 4.47
N ASP A 624 -19.35 24.92 4.32
CA ASP A 624 -19.55 24.10 3.11
C ASP A 624 -20.00 24.97 1.92
N ASP A 625 -20.80 26.03 2.18
CA ASP A 625 -21.19 26.98 1.14
C ASP A 625 -20.00 27.87 0.72
N ARG A 626 -19.14 28.26 1.66
CA ARG A 626 -17.88 28.98 1.34
C ARG A 626 -16.96 28.12 0.46
N GLU A 627 -16.89 26.83 0.73
CA GLU A 627 -16.11 25.87 -0.07
C GLU A 627 -16.71 25.70 -1.47
N ALA A 628 -18.03 25.60 -1.57
CA ALA A 628 -18.75 25.56 -2.86
C ALA A 628 -18.50 26.83 -3.67
N LEU A 629 -18.52 28.00 -3.03
CA LEU A 629 -18.25 29.29 -3.66
C LEU A 629 -16.81 29.37 -4.19
N ALA A 630 -15.83 28.90 -3.42
CA ALA A 630 -14.42 28.83 -3.83
C ALA A 630 -14.23 27.92 -5.06
N TYR A 631 -14.90 26.76 -5.10
CA TYR A 631 -14.89 25.88 -6.26
C TYR A 631 -15.49 26.57 -7.49
N VAL A 632 -16.60 27.26 -7.33
CA VAL A 632 -17.29 27.99 -8.40
C VAL A 632 -16.44 29.12 -8.99
N GLY A 633 -15.61 29.78 -8.19
CA GLY A 633 -14.64 30.75 -8.67
C GLY A 633 -13.66 30.19 -9.70
N ARG A 634 -13.42 28.86 -9.70
CA ARG A 634 -12.64 28.19 -10.76
C ARG A 634 -13.49 27.83 -11.97
N VAL A 635 -14.68 27.29 -11.75
CA VAL A 635 -15.65 26.96 -12.82
C VAL A 635 -16.02 28.19 -13.65
N SER A 636 -16.17 29.34 -13.01
CA SER A 636 -16.54 30.62 -13.69
C SER A 636 -15.50 31.11 -14.71
N ARG A 637 -14.32 30.56 -14.72
CA ARG A 637 -13.25 30.86 -15.68
C ARG A 637 -13.45 30.15 -17.03
N HIS A 638 -14.32 29.15 -17.10
CA HIS A 638 -14.58 28.40 -18.32
C HIS A 638 -15.54 29.22 -19.22
N SER A 639 -15.14 29.49 -20.46
CA SER A 639 -15.89 30.35 -21.39
C SER A 639 -17.25 29.75 -21.80
N GLY A 640 -17.38 28.45 -21.85
CA GLY A 640 -18.63 27.74 -22.17
C GLY A 640 -19.60 27.58 -20.98
N VAL A 641 -19.30 28.17 -19.83
CA VAL A 641 -20.11 28.04 -18.61
C VAL A 641 -20.60 29.40 -18.14
N LYS A 642 -21.92 29.55 -18.01
CA LYS A 642 -22.53 30.73 -17.41
C LYS A 642 -22.92 30.41 -15.97
N VAL A 643 -22.28 31.09 -15.01
CA VAL A 643 -22.53 30.89 -13.58
C VAL A 643 -23.45 31.97 -13.03
N THR A 644 -24.43 31.56 -12.23
CA THR A 644 -25.29 32.43 -11.44
C THR A 644 -25.18 32.08 -9.96
N VAL A 645 -24.73 32.98 -9.12
CA VAL A 645 -24.72 32.85 -7.67
C VAL A 645 -26.02 33.39 -7.10
N ILE A 646 -26.73 32.56 -6.36
CA ILE A 646 -28.01 32.88 -5.74
C ILE A 646 -27.81 32.92 -4.22
N ARG A 647 -27.84 34.09 -3.65
CA ARG A 647 -27.72 34.28 -2.19
C ARG A 647 -29.08 34.26 -1.55
N PHE A 648 -29.31 33.37 -0.60
CA PHE A 648 -30.52 33.35 0.20
C PHE A 648 -30.29 34.08 1.52
N LEU A 649 -31.09 35.09 1.78
CA LEU A 649 -31.05 35.90 2.98
C LEU A 649 -32.37 35.74 3.77
N VAL A 650 -32.27 35.77 5.09
CA VAL A 650 -33.47 35.78 5.95
C VAL A 650 -34.15 37.12 5.91
N ASP A 651 -35.47 37.13 5.74
CA ASP A 651 -36.25 38.38 5.78
C ASP A 651 -36.19 38.95 7.20
N THR A 652 -35.70 40.18 7.33
CA THR A 652 -35.50 40.93 8.60
C THR A 652 -36.80 41.16 9.38
N THR A 653 -37.94 41.21 8.69
CA THR A 653 -39.26 41.35 9.33
C THR A 653 -39.67 40.06 10.12
N ALA A 654 -39.20 38.87 9.67
CA ALA A 654 -39.42 37.61 10.33
C ALA A 654 -38.44 37.37 11.50
N GLU A 655 -37.24 37.92 11.44
CA GLU A 655 -36.20 37.79 12.45
C GLU A 655 -36.51 38.57 13.74
N ALA A 656 -37.02 39.78 13.66
CA ALA A 656 -37.33 40.65 14.80
C ALA A 656 -38.34 40.00 15.78
N SER A 657 -39.28 39.21 15.26
CA SER A 657 -40.29 38.51 16.07
C SER A 657 -39.80 37.26 16.81
N ARG A 658 -38.63 36.69 16.40
CA ARG A 658 -38.10 35.42 16.93
C ARG A 658 -36.84 35.55 17.75
N LEU A 659 -36.04 36.59 17.58
CA LEU A 659 -34.85 36.90 18.39
C LEU A 659 -35.15 37.11 19.87
N ALA A 660 -36.39 37.49 20.17
CA ALA A 660 -36.86 37.58 21.58
C ALA A 660 -36.92 36.22 22.31
N ALA A 661 -36.94 35.10 21.62
CA ALA A 661 -37.13 33.75 22.18
C ALA A 661 -35.83 32.91 22.30
N TYR A 662 -34.71 33.31 21.71
CA TYR A 662 -33.49 32.45 21.66
C TYR A 662 -32.21 33.25 22.02
N ARG A 663 -31.96 33.43 23.31
CA ARG A 663 -30.80 34.19 23.84
C ARG A 663 -29.57 33.36 24.20
N VAL A 664 -29.32 32.17 23.66
CA VAL A 664 -28.28 31.26 24.23
C VAL A 664 -27.11 30.87 23.32
N SER A 665 -27.00 31.35 22.07
CA SER A 665 -25.81 31.00 21.23
C SER A 665 -25.35 32.13 20.30
N LEU A 666 -25.30 33.36 20.80
CA LEU A 666 -25.03 34.53 19.96
C LEU A 666 -23.61 34.72 19.44
N PRO A 667 -22.50 34.51 20.20
CA PRO A 667 -21.18 34.94 19.71
C PRO A 667 -20.62 34.08 18.57
N GLU A 668 -20.76 32.76 18.61
CA GLU A 668 -20.24 31.87 17.55
C GLU A 668 -21.00 32.04 16.23
N LYS A 669 -22.28 32.35 16.31
CA LYS A 669 -23.13 32.55 15.13
C LYS A 669 -22.87 33.89 14.44
N GLU A 670 -22.56 34.92 15.21
CA GLU A 670 -22.16 36.26 14.70
C GLU A 670 -20.76 36.17 14.04
N GLU A 671 -19.84 35.44 14.59
CA GLU A 671 -18.50 35.23 14.02
C GLU A 671 -18.58 34.47 12.69
N GLU A 672 -19.41 33.41 12.61
CA GLU A 672 -19.59 32.62 11.39
C GLU A 672 -20.30 33.46 10.30
N MET A 673 -21.28 34.26 10.64
CA MET A 673 -21.94 35.21 9.71
C MET A 673 -20.94 36.25 9.19
N GLY A 674 -20.06 36.78 10.06
CA GLY A 674 -19.01 37.69 9.66
C GLY A 674 -18.05 37.10 8.64
N LEU A 675 -17.64 35.83 8.85
CA LEU A 675 -16.80 35.07 7.91
C LEU A 675 -17.51 34.80 6.57
N ASP A 676 -18.82 34.55 6.61
CA ASP A 676 -19.63 34.36 5.40
C ASP A 676 -19.71 35.63 4.57
N ASP A 677 -19.97 36.74 5.23
CA ASP A 677 -20.06 38.07 4.57
C ASP A 677 -18.71 38.51 3.99
N GLU A 678 -17.62 38.27 4.72
CA GLU A 678 -16.27 38.58 4.24
C GLU A 678 -15.90 37.75 3.01
N CYS A 679 -16.12 36.44 3.09
CA CYS A 679 -15.85 35.50 2.00
C CYS A 679 -16.68 35.85 0.76
N PHE A 680 -17.97 36.16 0.95
CA PHE A 680 -18.87 36.57 -0.13
C PHE A 680 -18.48 37.91 -0.73
N ALA A 681 -18.08 38.89 0.05
CA ALA A 681 -17.62 40.20 -0.43
C ALA A 681 -16.35 40.08 -1.29
N GLN A 682 -15.38 39.25 -0.86
CA GLN A 682 -14.18 38.96 -1.64
C GLN A 682 -14.51 38.28 -2.98
N PHE A 683 -15.45 37.32 -2.97
CA PHE A 683 -15.90 36.66 -4.18
C PHE A 683 -16.66 37.66 -5.11
N TYR A 684 -17.50 38.49 -4.56
CA TYR A 684 -18.27 39.51 -5.29
C TYR A 684 -17.35 40.47 -6.04
N GLU A 685 -16.36 41.02 -5.35
CA GLU A 685 -15.39 41.93 -5.94
C GLU A 685 -14.60 41.26 -7.07
N LYS A 686 -14.17 40.05 -6.89
CA LYS A 686 -13.30 39.35 -7.82
C LYS A 686 -14.01 38.77 -9.05
N HIS A 687 -15.26 38.32 -8.94
CA HIS A 687 -15.92 37.56 -9.99
C HIS A 687 -17.20 38.22 -10.52
N ILE A 688 -17.94 38.93 -9.68
CA ILE A 688 -19.21 39.57 -10.07
C ILE A 688 -18.95 40.96 -10.68
N VAL A 689 -18.10 41.75 -10.05
CA VAL A 689 -17.72 43.08 -10.58
C VAL A 689 -17.01 42.94 -11.92
N GLU A 690 -16.20 41.90 -12.11
CA GLU A 690 -15.56 41.59 -13.41
C GLU A 690 -16.55 41.09 -14.48
N GLY A 691 -17.83 40.90 -14.15
CA GLY A 691 -18.86 40.44 -15.09
C GLY A 691 -18.81 38.97 -15.49
N ARG A 692 -18.01 38.17 -14.80
CA ARG A 692 -17.87 36.71 -15.07
C ARG A 692 -19.01 35.88 -14.50
N VAL A 693 -19.65 36.37 -13.43
CA VAL A 693 -20.70 35.67 -12.68
C VAL A 693 -21.90 36.55 -12.53
N SER A 694 -23.08 36.03 -12.83
CA SER A 694 -24.35 36.70 -12.54
C SER A 694 -24.71 36.54 -11.07
N TYR A 695 -25.29 37.56 -10.46
CA TYR A 695 -25.71 37.57 -9.07
C TYR A 695 -27.23 37.75 -8.93
N MET A 696 -27.82 36.98 -8.02
CA MET A 696 -29.23 37.07 -7.65
C MET A 696 -29.37 36.94 -6.14
N GLU A 697 -30.14 37.83 -5.51
CA GLU A 697 -30.45 37.81 -4.10
C GLU A 697 -31.93 37.44 -3.89
N LYS A 698 -32.22 36.60 -2.91
CA LYS A 698 -33.55 36.16 -2.54
C LYS A 698 -33.73 36.29 -1.03
N HIS A 699 -34.69 37.11 -0.62
CA HIS A 699 -35.13 37.22 0.77
C HIS A 699 -36.24 36.23 1.03
N LEU A 700 -36.05 35.32 2.00
CA LEU A 700 -36.95 34.22 2.30
C LEU A 700 -37.25 34.20 3.79
N ALA A 701 -38.50 33.92 4.14
CA ALA A 701 -38.95 33.92 5.54
C ALA A 701 -38.84 32.55 6.25
N ASN A 702 -38.88 31.46 5.48
CA ASN A 702 -38.93 30.10 6.07
C ASN A 702 -38.51 29.00 5.08
N ALA A 703 -38.42 27.77 5.57
CA ALA A 703 -38.05 26.59 4.80
C ALA A 703 -39.04 26.28 3.64
N ALA A 704 -40.32 26.61 3.77
CA ALA A 704 -41.30 26.37 2.70
C ALA A 704 -41.07 27.29 1.51
N GLU A 705 -40.72 28.54 1.75
CA GLU A 705 -40.34 29.49 0.69
C GLU A 705 -39.01 29.08 0.04
N THR A 706 -38.05 28.57 0.84
CA THR A 706 -36.82 28.02 0.31
C THR A 706 -37.11 26.85 -0.64
N PHE A 707 -37.95 25.91 -0.24
CA PHE A 707 -38.38 24.80 -1.07
C PHE A 707 -39.03 25.25 -2.38
N THR A 708 -39.95 26.19 -2.30
CA THR A 708 -40.67 26.73 -3.47
C THR A 708 -39.70 27.49 -4.43
N THR A 709 -38.76 28.22 -3.87
CA THR A 709 -37.74 28.93 -4.65
C THR A 709 -36.79 27.96 -5.33
N LEU A 710 -36.32 26.92 -4.65
CA LEU A 710 -35.49 25.85 -5.25
C LEU A 710 -36.25 25.18 -6.40
N ARG A 711 -37.54 24.90 -6.24
CA ARG A 711 -38.35 24.27 -7.29
C ARG A 711 -38.48 25.14 -8.55
N SER A 712 -38.40 26.47 -8.41
CA SER A 712 -38.43 27.38 -9.55
C SER A 712 -37.18 27.31 -10.45
N PHE A 713 -36.10 26.63 -9.98
CA PHE A 713 -34.87 26.46 -10.77
C PHE A 713 -34.95 25.34 -11.81
N GLU A 714 -36.04 24.57 -11.78
CA GLU A 714 -36.29 23.55 -12.76
C GLU A 714 -36.29 24.10 -14.20
N GLY A 715 -35.48 23.46 -15.07
CA GLY A 715 -35.34 23.87 -16.47
C GLY A 715 -34.51 25.12 -16.74
N GLN A 716 -34.07 25.85 -15.71
CA GLN A 716 -33.25 27.07 -15.89
C GLN A 716 -31.74 26.74 -15.84
N TYR A 717 -31.35 25.74 -15.07
CA TYR A 717 -29.95 25.35 -14.85
C TYR A 717 -29.74 23.87 -15.16
N SER A 718 -28.57 23.58 -15.69
CA SER A 718 -28.14 22.19 -15.98
C SER A 718 -27.36 21.57 -14.82
N LEU A 719 -26.71 22.41 -14.01
CA LEU A 719 -25.96 22.00 -12.83
C LEU A 719 -26.22 22.98 -11.68
N VAL A 720 -26.54 22.45 -10.50
CA VAL A 720 -26.66 23.22 -9.26
C VAL A 720 -25.60 22.78 -8.27
N ILE A 721 -24.84 23.73 -7.73
CA ILE A 721 -23.78 23.49 -6.76
C ILE A 721 -24.22 24.02 -5.39
N VAL A 722 -24.09 23.20 -4.35
CA VAL A 722 -24.52 23.52 -2.99
C VAL A 722 -23.54 23.01 -1.96
N GLY A 723 -23.43 23.69 -0.82
CA GLY A 723 -22.77 23.15 0.36
C GLY A 723 -23.64 22.10 1.05
N ARG A 724 -23.01 21.04 1.60
CA ARG A 724 -23.75 19.95 2.24
C ARG A 724 -24.50 20.40 3.50
N GLU A 725 -23.83 21.13 4.38
CA GLU A 725 -24.38 21.65 5.64
C GLU A 725 -24.69 23.15 5.51
N GLY A 726 -24.81 23.69 4.29
CA GLY A 726 -25.12 25.07 4.03
C GLY A 726 -26.40 25.50 4.73
N GLY A 727 -26.26 26.50 5.62
CA GLY A 727 -27.38 26.99 6.41
C GLY A 727 -28.02 25.96 7.34
N ALA A 728 -27.36 24.90 7.77
CA ALA A 728 -27.91 23.82 8.61
C ALA A 728 -28.60 24.34 9.89
N ASN A 729 -28.12 25.45 10.43
CA ASN A 729 -28.71 26.14 11.59
C ASN A 729 -29.56 27.37 11.20
N SER A 730 -29.86 27.56 9.92
CA SER A 730 -30.68 28.65 9.43
C SER A 730 -32.18 28.36 9.56
N ILE A 731 -32.98 29.40 9.71
CA ILE A 731 -34.44 29.30 9.65
C ILE A 731 -34.88 28.80 8.26
N LEU A 732 -34.10 29.08 7.23
CA LEU A 732 -34.37 28.72 5.83
C LEU A 732 -34.30 27.19 5.56
N THR A 733 -33.64 26.44 6.43
CA THR A 733 -33.51 24.97 6.29
C THR A 733 -34.13 24.21 7.47
N LYS A 734 -34.68 24.93 8.46
CA LYS A 734 -35.23 24.31 9.68
C LYS A 734 -36.39 23.38 9.36
N GLY A 735 -36.27 22.11 9.84
CA GLY A 735 -37.26 21.07 9.60
C GLY A 735 -37.07 20.28 8.31
N MET A 736 -36.20 20.72 7.37
CA MET A 736 -35.89 19.94 6.18
C MET A 736 -35.11 18.66 6.51
N ASN A 737 -34.33 18.66 7.60
CA ASN A 737 -33.57 17.50 8.04
C ASN A 737 -34.45 16.30 8.43
N ASP A 738 -35.68 16.56 8.91
CA ASP A 738 -36.59 15.51 9.37
C ASP A 738 -37.19 14.66 8.23
N TRP A 739 -37.12 15.16 7.00
CA TRP A 739 -37.72 14.55 5.81
C TRP A 739 -36.67 14.02 4.80
N GLN A 740 -35.40 14.04 5.16
CA GLN A 740 -34.33 13.62 4.26
C GLN A 740 -34.39 12.13 3.93
N GLN A 741 -34.39 11.80 2.64
CA GLN A 741 -34.21 10.43 2.14
C GLN A 741 -32.73 10.05 2.09
N CYS A 742 -31.86 10.99 1.76
CA CYS A 742 -30.43 10.82 1.62
C CYS A 742 -29.64 11.85 2.45
N PRO A 743 -29.49 11.63 3.78
CA PRO A 743 -28.80 12.57 4.68
C PRO A 743 -27.35 12.88 4.28
N GLU A 744 -26.72 12.05 3.45
CA GLU A 744 -25.41 12.29 2.87
C GLU A 744 -25.35 13.49 1.94
N LEU A 745 -26.47 13.93 1.38
CA LEU A 745 -26.56 15.07 0.49
C LEU A 745 -26.86 16.41 1.21
N GLY A 746 -27.26 16.35 2.48
CA GLY A 746 -27.69 17.54 3.23
C GLY A 746 -29.09 18.02 2.83
N PRO A 747 -29.69 19.01 3.55
CA PRO A 747 -31.08 19.38 3.37
C PRO A 747 -31.39 19.94 1.97
N ILE A 748 -30.58 20.83 1.46
CA ILE A 748 -30.76 21.42 0.13
C ILE A 748 -30.43 20.41 -0.96
N GLY A 749 -29.31 19.67 -0.81
CA GLY A 749 -28.90 18.65 -1.76
C GLY A 749 -29.92 17.52 -1.92
N ASP A 750 -30.55 17.10 -0.82
CA ASP A 750 -31.59 16.04 -0.85
C ASP A 750 -32.86 16.52 -1.58
N VAL A 751 -33.31 17.76 -1.35
CA VAL A 751 -34.45 18.35 -2.06
C VAL A 751 -34.16 18.44 -3.57
N LEU A 752 -33.01 18.98 -3.97
CA LEU A 752 -32.62 19.11 -5.37
C LEU A 752 -32.41 17.76 -6.06
N SER A 753 -32.04 16.72 -5.32
CA SER A 753 -31.85 15.35 -5.81
C SER A 753 -33.08 14.48 -5.66
N GLY A 754 -34.17 14.97 -5.08
CA GLY A 754 -35.41 14.24 -4.86
C GLY A 754 -36.12 13.88 -6.18
N PRO A 755 -37.00 12.84 -6.15
CA PRO A 755 -37.74 12.40 -7.34
C PRO A 755 -38.69 13.44 -7.89
N ASP A 756 -39.14 14.37 -7.05
CA ASP A 756 -40.16 15.38 -7.35
C ASP A 756 -39.58 16.71 -7.87
N PHE A 757 -38.24 16.82 -7.95
CA PHE A 757 -37.59 18.07 -8.35
C PHE A 757 -37.42 18.13 -9.88
N SER A 758 -36.40 17.50 -10.43
CA SER A 758 -36.14 17.51 -11.88
C SER A 758 -35.44 16.24 -12.31
N THR A 759 -35.71 15.81 -13.53
CA THR A 759 -35.03 14.64 -14.15
C THR A 759 -33.78 15.02 -14.94
N THR A 760 -33.54 16.32 -15.16
CA THR A 760 -32.48 16.81 -16.07
C THR A 760 -31.40 17.62 -15.37
N VAL A 761 -31.63 18.10 -14.15
CA VAL A 761 -30.69 18.93 -13.40
C VAL A 761 -29.72 18.10 -12.57
N SER A 762 -28.45 18.16 -12.86
CA SER A 762 -27.40 17.53 -12.04
C SER A 762 -27.09 18.38 -10.81
N VAL A 763 -26.71 17.75 -9.71
CA VAL A 763 -26.40 18.44 -8.45
C VAL A 763 -25.01 18.03 -7.97
N LEU A 764 -24.19 19.02 -7.62
CA LEU A 764 -22.90 18.82 -6.97
C LEU A 764 -22.97 19.32 -5.53
N ILE A 765 -22.84 18.43 -4.59
CA ILE A 765 -22.86 18.72 -3.16
C ILE A 765 -21.43 18.73 -2.64
N ILE A 766 -20.96 19.82 -2.07
CA ILE A 766 -19.60 19.98 -1.56
C ILE A 766 -19.61 20.07 -0.04
N GLN A 767 -18.74 19.32 0.60
CA GLN A 767 -18.47 19.38 2.03
C GLN A 767 -17.01 19.75 2.26
N GLN A 768 -16.78 20.76 3.08
CA GLN A 768 -15.43 21.12 3.51
C GLN A 768 -14.85 20.08 4.48
N HIS A 769 -13.54 19.95 4.48
CA HIS A 769 -12.82 19.09 5.41
C HIS A 769 -13.16 19.44 6.87
N LYS A 770 -13.51 18.41 7.67
CA LYS A 770 -13.75 18.58 9.11
C LYS A 770 -12.45 18.41 9.90
N LEU A 771 -12.15 19.37 10.77
CA LEU A 771 -11.02 19.26 11.71
C LEU A 771 -11.29 18.15 12.74
N ARG A 772 -10.25 17.39 13.10
CA ARG A 772 -10.35 16.24 14.01
C ARG A 772 -10.96 16.55 15.39
N GLY A 773 -10.90 17.79 15.86
CA GLY A 773 -11.51 18.21 17.14
C GLY A 773 -13.04 18.36 17.10
N GLU A 774 -13.64 18.50 15.94
CA GLU A 774 -15.11 18.55 15.79
C GLU A 774 -15.76 17.16 15.77
N LEU A 775 -14.96 16.08 15.68
CA LEU A 775 -15.43 14.69 15.66
C LEU A 775 -15.61 14.08 17.05
N GLU A 776 -14.96 14.62 18.08
CA GLU A 776 -15.05 14.06 19.46
C GLU A 776 -16.41 14.30 20.12
N GLY A 777 -17.24 15.21 19.60
CA GLY A 777 -18.61 15.43 20.11
C GLY A 777 -19.71 14.56 19.47
N LEU A 778 -19.39 13.75 18.45
CA LEU A 778 -20.37 12.97 17.67
C LEU A 778 -20.29 11.45 17.92
N ASP A 779 -19.31 10.96 18.69
CA ASP A 779 -19.13 9.52 18.96
C ASP A 779 -20.06 8.96 20.03
N GLU A 780 -20.83 9.79 20.76
CA GLU A 780 -21.78 9.32 21.80
C GLU A 780 -23.12 8.82 21.25
N ASP A 781 -23.50 9.15 20.01
CA ASP A 781 -24.84 8.81 19.47
C ASP A 781 -24.93 7.50 18.67
N PHE A 782 -23.85 6.73 18.49
CA PHE A 782 -23.86 5.52 17.62
C PHE A 782 -23.25 4.25 18.22
N SER A 783 -23.42 4.02 19.52
CA SER A 783 -23.08 2.72 20.14
C SER A 783 -24.26 1.73 20.17
N ILE A 784 -25.39 2.02 19.52
CA ILE A 784 -26.55 1.10 19.45
C ILE A 784 -26.99 1.04 17.97
N MET A 785 -26.41 0.09 17.20
CA MET A 785 -27.04 -0.78 16.21
C MET A 785 -25.98 -1.67 15.57
#